data_07d3dedd394e6f341d11a16a036ae81e
#
_entry.id   07d3dedd394e6f341d11a16a036ae81e
#
_cell.length_a   1.000
_cell.length_b   1.000
_cell.length_c   1.000
_cell.angle_alpha   90.00
_cell.angle_beta   90.00
_cell.angle_gamma   90.00
#
_symmetry.space_group_name_H-M   'P 1'
#
loop_
_entity.id
_entity.type
_entity.pdbx_description
1 polymer ?
#
loop_
_entity_poly.entity_id
_entity_poly.type
_entity_poly.pdbx_seq_one_letter_code
_entity_poly.pdbx_strand_id
1 'polypeptide(L)'
;MKKLRCLALILAVSMLMPMFCSCAKKSKDTTVKKDDPWFESTRFNLKTDIKESEMLEGSTVSYGNGRVYHVYSIVNLADYENYRRTMLDTYDDKGNLLSQVKIQDPANYSIDGIKKINPPDSDNKAEAIATLFAPGGFQAAVIKIDLNTGKAESPRFFKDGKGNPLSVSLGGSDTAGISDVYLVGEYYIPVIITSGMKSGAQVHAWAFKGADLVCEFDFSELPNVYGVEEFAYDSKSNTFHTVGYTTNEGLQVLKFDAKTGKKISSEKYTAQGDVNLADFKSVPSGDLCRIDTLGNITKFDPESQEVKNIVDNNWYTPYFADLTQDISIVTCDSDTVVLHSMRTIEYSFVFSGYDETITILKKCDNNPHEGKKIVELATPIDKGMTDYLSNAVYEFNRTDNEYLIRVWSKYKSGIKTGRDLSMLNVDNEKLYTMIQELKGDDAPDLAVGIQKNYAMRDDIFEDLTGYLDQGVMDKQFANIFEASKIGGKQYFLPITLEIEGLVTDKSLIKDGASGITFEDYDKLVRNELDGFTPYDYPGSTYNYRYGFLLSCIDTKAAIEGGKADFGTDQFKAASEYSKEHFTGDTAPKEGDYVWDDEVKKPRTGCRYDRIESFVEFIHACKSSEGSYTIIGTPSVDARGPRFRAVETISVTSLSDMKDGCRKFINFLFAGAGYGDSSKEFQSIITNKEIMARNMSIITEKNNIGQKMMEEMSNYMQGISDYSNFYGYKAATRDMENNMMESLSTVSTYYYDDPVLTSFVTEDVAPYYAGDRSIEDVIKIINDRADKYIKEM
;
A
#
# COMPACT_ATOMS: atom_id res chain seq x y z
N MET A 1 31.84 -36.57 54.07
CA MET A 1 32.69 -36.04 52.99
C MET A 1 32.58 -36.78 51.64
N LYS A 2 32.59 -38.15 51.62
CA LYS A 2 32.43 -38.87 50.32
C LYS A 2 31.07 -38.66 49.62
N LYS A 3 29.97 -38.58 50.32
CA LYS A 3 28.64 -38.35 49.75
C LYS A 3 28.47 -36.93 49.15
N LEU A 4 29.11 -35.88 49.73
CA LEU A 4 29.09 -34.54 49.21
C LEU A 4 29.90 -34.41 47.91
N ARG A 5 30.99 -35.17 47.77
CA ARG A 5 31.83 -35.20 46.55
C ARG A 5 31.12 -35.90 45.37
N CYS A 6 30.36 -36.95 45.65
CA CYS A 6 29.52 -37.58 44.61
C CYS A 6 28.37 -36.66 44.15
N LEU A 7 27.74 -35.93 45.08
CA LEU A 7 26.67 -34.97 44.68
C LEU A 7 27.20 -33.79 43.88
N ALA A 8 28.40 -33.27 44.23
CA ALA A 8 29.07 -32.22 43.47
C ALA A 8 29.53 -32.71 42.09
N LEU A 9 29.95 -34.00 41.97
CA LEU A 9 30.29 -34.56 40.65
C LEU A 9 29.07 -34.80 39.78
N ILE A 10 27.95 -35.20 40.34
CA ILE A 10 26.68 -35.38 39.62
C ILE A 10 26.12 -34.04 39.18
N LEU A 11 26.20 -32.97 40.01
CA LEU A 11 25.83 -31.62 39.63
C LEU A 11 26.74 -31.03 38.56
N ALA A 12 28.06 -31.30 38.66
CA ALA A 12 29.01 -30.83 37.62
C ALA A 12 28.82 -31.56 36.28
N VAL A 13 28.48 -32.85 36.28
CA VAL A 13 28.17 -33.63 35.07
C VAL A 13 26.81 -33.24 34.53
N SER A 14 25.81 -32.91 35.35
CA SER A 14 24.51 -32.40 34.90
C SER A 14 24.54 -30.96 34.38
N MET A 15 25.52 -30.14 34.82
CA MET A 15 25.76 -28.80 34.25
C MET A 15 26.63 -28.85 32.99
N LEU A 16 27.40 -29.91 32.75
CA LEU A 16 28.19 -30.12 31.55
C LEU A 16 27.41 -30.82 30.41
N MET A 17 26.34 -31.56 30.73
CA MET A 17 25.48 -32.16 29.70
C MET A 17 24.76 -31.17 28.77
N PRO A 18 24.34 -29.97 29.20
CA PRO A 18 23.80 -28.98 28.23
C PRO A 18 24.88 -28.36 27.35
N MET A 19 26.17 -28.42 27.72
CA MET A 19 27.26 -27.89 26.88
C MET A 19 27.74 -28.88 25.80
N PHE A 20 27.33 -30.13 25.84
CA PHE A 20 27.59 -31.13 24.81
C PHE A 20 26.33 -31.57 24.03
N CYS A 21 25.15 -31.01 24.31
CA CYS A 21 24.15 -30.90 23.27
C CYS A 21 24.67 -29.83 22.30
N SER A 22 25.69 -30.20 21.53
CA SER A 22 26.01 -29.60 20.25
C SER A 22 24.67 -29.42 19.56
N CYS A 23 24.31 -28.19 19.30
CA CYS A 23 23.25 -27.78 18.38
C CYS A 23 23.49 -28.58 17.07
N ALA A 24 22.93 -29.76 16.96
CA ALA A 24 22.58 -30.26 15.66
C ALA A 24 21.55 -29.22 15.17
N LYS A 25 21.97 -28.32 14.27
CA LYS A 25 21.11 -27.43 13.52
C LYS A 25 19.92 -28.31 13.14
N LYS A 26 18.72 -28.02 13.65
CA LYS A 26 17.51 -28.71 13.20
C LYS A 26 17.46 -28.39 11.73
N SER A 27 17.71 -29.36 10.84
CA SER A 27 17.66 -29.10 9.42
C SER A 27 16.27 -28.58 9.16
N LYS A 28 16.15 -27.30 8.75
CA LYS A 28 14.88 -26.74 8.25
C LYS A 28 14.39 -27.70 7.17
N ASP A 29 13.11 -28.01 7.19
CA ASP A 29 12.47 -28.71 6.09
C ASP A 29 12.38 -27.71 4.92
N THR A 30 13.42 -27.74 4.10
CA THR A 30 13.65 -26.74 3.04
C THR A 30 13.15 -27.21 1.68
N THR A 31 12.32 -28.26 1.64
CA THR A 31 11.84 -28.84 0.38
C THR A 31 10.34 -29.03 0.44
N VAL A 32 9.65 -28.59 -0.62
CA VAL A 32 8.21 -28.76 -0.80
C VAL A 32 7.87 -30.23 -0.95
N LYS A 33 6.91 -30.74 -0.16
CA LYS A 33 6.42 -32.10 -0.22
C LYS A 33 5.16 -32.18 -1.09
N LYS A 34 4.92 -33.38 -1.61
CA LYS A 34 3.77 -33.66 -2.46
C LYS A 34 2.42 -33.38 -1.79
N ASP A 35 2.32 -33.67 -0.49
CA ASP A 35 1.12 -33.56 0.34
C ASP A 35 1.02 -32.24 1.11
N ASP A 36 1.98 -31.31 0.92
CA ASP A 36 1.85 -29.96 1.44
C ASP A 36 0.63 -29.29 0.79
N PRO A 37 -0.27 -28.62 1.55
CA PRO A 37 -1.43 -27.93 1.00
C PRO A 37 -1.01 -26.89 -0.04
N TRP A 38 -1.76 -26.86 -1.15
CA TRP A 38 -1.54 -25.88 -2.20
C TRP A 38 -2.84 -25.46 -2.90
N PHE A 39 -2.91 -24.18 -3.23
CA PHE A 39 -3.93 -23.59 -4.08
C PHE A 39 -3.25 -23.03 -5.33
N GLU A 40 -3.65 -23.49 -6.49
CA GLU A 40 -3.20 -22.92 -7.76
C GLU A 40 -3.84 -21.55 -7.94
N SER A 41 -3.01 -20.55 -8.19
CA SER A 41 -3.42 -19.15 -8.34
C SER A 41 -3.49 -18.76 -9.81
N THR A 42 -4.68 -18.36 -10.28
CA THR A 42 -4.85 -17.69 -11.57
C THR A 42 -5.19 -16.23 -11.35
N ARG A 43 -4.36 -15.31 -11.87
CA ARG A 43 -4.52 -13.88 -11.71
C ARG A 43 -4.63 -13.20 -13.07
N PHE A 44 -5.64 -12.33 -13.25
CA PHE A 44 -5.84 -11.55 -14.47
C PHE A 44 -6.51 -10.21 -14.19
N ASN A 45 -6.26 -9.23 -15.08
CA ASN A 45 -6.90 -7.93 -15.01
C ASN A 45 -8.25 -7.98 -15.70
N LEU A 46 -9.25 -7.35 -15.09
CA LEU A 46 -10.52 -7.04 -15.75
C LEU A 46 -10.28 -5.88 -16.72
N LYS A 47 -10.82 -6.02 -17.93
CA LYS A 47 -10.71 -4.98 -18.95
C LYS A 47 -12.02 -4.22 -18.98
N THR A 48 -11.94 -2.90 -18.88
CA THR A 48 -13.11 -2.02 -19.04
C THR A 48 -13.04 -1.34 -20.41
N ASP A 49 -14.15 -1.28 -21.13
CA ASP A 49 -14.26 -0.57 -22.42
C ASP A 49 -14.54 0.92 -22.17
N ILE A 50 -13.52 1.62 -21.63
CA ILE A 50 -13.57 3.06 -21.34
C ILE A 50 -12.99 3.81 -22.53
N LYS A 51 -13.74 4.78 -23.07
CA LYS A 51 -13.31 5.66 -24.15
C LYS A 51 -12.71 6.94 -23.60
N GLU A 52 -12.06 7.70 -24.49
CA GLU A 52 -11.66 9.08 -24.16
C GLU A 52 -12.88 9.86 -23.64
N SER A 53 -12.71 10.62 -22.55
CA SER A 53 -13.80 11.34 -21.85
C SER A 53 -14.79 10.49 -21.05
N GLU A 54 -14.56 9.20 -20.90
CA GLU A 54 -15.37 8.34 -20.05
C GLU A 54 -14.63 7.97 -18.76
N MET A 55 -15.39 7.75 -17.70
CA MET A 55 -14.87 7.36 -16.41
C MET A 55 -15.67 6.20 -15.81
N LEU A 56 -14.99 5.28 -15.13
CA LEU A 56 -15.61 4.23 -14.34
C LEU A 56 -16.20 4.85 -13.06
N GLU A 57 -17.50 4.65 -12.84
CA GLU A 57 -18.20 5.17 -11.67
C GLU A 57 -18.39 4.11 -10.57
N GLY A 58 -18.49 2.86 -10.95
CA GLY A 58 -18.65 1.75 -10.02
C GLY A 58 -18.53 0.40 -10.68
N SER A 59 -18.13 -0.58 -9.91
CA SER A 59 -17.92 -1.95 -10.34
C SER A 59 -18.40 -2.94 -9.29
N THR A 60 -18.86 -4.11 -9.73
CA THR A 60 -19.16 -5.27 -8.89
C THR A 60 -18.85 -6.56 -9.62
N VAL A 61 -18.40 -7.56 -8.86
CA VAL A 61 -17.97 -8.84 -9.39
C VAL A 61 -18.72 -9.97 -8.69
N SER A 62 -19.09 -11.01 -9.43
CA SER A 62 -19.49 -12.29 -8.85
C SER A 62 -18.79 -13.47 -9.55
N TYR A 63 -18.78 -14.61 -8.88
CA TYR A 63 -18.18 -15.83 -9.40
C TYR A 63 -19.13 -17.02 -9.23
N GLY A 64 -19.25 -17.81 -10.28
CA GLY A 64 -20.02 -19.04 -10.25
C GLY A 64 -19.93 -19.81 -11.55
N ASN A 65 -20.12 -21.12 -11.50
CA ASN A 65 -20.03 -22.00 -12.66
C ASN A 65 -18.69 -21.91 -13.43
N GLY A 66 -17.58 -21.61 -12.71
CA GLY A 66 -16.25 -21.44 -13.32
C GLY A 66 -16.12 -20.16 -14.17
N ARG A 67 -16.92 -19.13 -13.88
CA ARG A 67 -16.93 -17.86 -14.60
C ARG A 67 -16.95 -16.67 -13.65
N VAL A 68 -16.34 -15.59 -14.10
CA VAL A 68 -16.38 -14.26 -13.44
C VAL A 68 -17.37 -13.39 -14.22
N TYR A 69 -18.30 -12.78 -13.52
CA TYR A 69 -19.28 -11.81 -14.03
C TYR A 69 -18.93 -10.45 -13.47
N HIS A 70 -18.49 -9.54 -14.34
CA HIS A 70 -18.07 -8.20 -13.99
C HIS A 70 -19.07 -7.19 -14.53
N VAL A 71 -19.73 -6.47 -13.64
CA VAL A 71 -20.64 -5.38 -14.00
C VAL A 71 -19.99 -4.06 -13.60
N TYR A 72 -19.98 -3.12 -14.53
CA TYR A 72 -19.42 -1.80 -14.30
C TYR A 72 -20.23 -0.71 -14.99
N SER A 73 -20.28 0.46 -14.36
CA SER A 73 -20.96 1.64 -14.87
C SER A 73 -19.95 2.69 -15.31
N ILE A 74 -20.17 3.25 -16.49
CA ILE A 74 -19.36 4.27 -17.14
C ILE A 74 -20.19 5.53 -17.33
N VAL A 75 -19.61 6.67 -16.98
CA VAL A 75 -20.18 8.00 -17.24
C VAL A 75 -19.29 8.77 -18.21
N ASN A 76 -19.88 9.65 -19.01
CA ASN A 76 -19.13 10.55 -19.88
C ASN A 76 -18.98 11.91 -19.20
N LEU A 77 -17.75 12.38 -19.05
CA LEU A 77 -17.44 13.61 -18.35
C LEU A 77 -17.95 14.87 -19.07
N ALA A 78 -18.07 14.81 -20.39
CA ALA A 78 -18.63 15.91 -21.19
C ALA A 78 -20.17 15.98 -21.14
N ASP A 79 -20.86 14.90 -20.73
CA ASP A 79 -22.32 14.82 -20.60
C ASP A 79 -22.71 13.97 -19.38
N TYR A 80 -22.18 14.34 -18.23
CA TYR A 80 -22.29 13.57 -16.98
C TYR A 80 -23.74 13.29 -16.56
N GLU A 81 -24.65 14.22 -16.80
CA GLU A 81 -26.04 14.08 -16.38
C GLU A 81 -26.85 13.13 -17.29
N ASN A 82 -26.50 13.02 -18.57
CA ASN A 82 -27.35 12.30 -19.53
C ASN A 82 -26.70 11.03 -20.07
N TYR A 83 -25.38 10.89 -19.97
CA TYR A 83 -24.68 9.74 -20.52
C TYR A 83 -24.16 8.83 -19.42
N ARG A 84 -24.88 7.71 -19.22
CA ARG A 84 -24.42 6.58 -18.40
C ARG A 84 -24.63 5.29 -19.17
N ARG A 85 -23.69 4.38 -19.12
CA ARG A 85 -23.86 3.02 -19.64
C ARG A 85 -23.35 2.02 -18.62
N THR A 86 -24.13 0.96 -18.43
CA THR A 86 -23.76 -0.17 -17.58
C THR A 86 -23.41 -1.36 -18.46
N MET A 87 -22.26 -1.95 -18.23
CA MET A 87 -21.72 -3.07 -19.00
C MET A 87 -21.68 -4.31 -18.12
N LEU A 88 -21.79 -5.47 -18.74
CA LEU A 88 -21.58 -6.77 -18.12
C LEU A 88 -20.59 -7.56 -18.98
N ASP A 89 -19.48 -7.90 -18.42
CA ASP A 89 -18.44 -8.73 -19.01
C ASP A 89 -18.42 -10.11 -18.32
N THR A 90 -18.26 -11.15 -19.11
CA THR A 90 -18.13 -12.51 -18.59
C THR A 90 -16.78 -13.06 -18.98
N TYR A 91 -16.02 -13.54 -18.01
CA TYR A 91 -14.71 -14.15 -18.20
C TYR A 91 -14.75 -15.64 -17.79
N ASP A 92 -13.90 -16.45 -18.40
CA ASP A 92 -13.62 -17.79 -17.88
C ASP A 92 -12.65 -17.69 -16.67
N ASP A 93 -12.36 -18.82 -16.03
CA ASP A 93 -11.45 -18.91 -14.89
C ASP A 93 -9.96 -18.71 -15.24
N LYS A 94 -9.66 -18.51 -16.54
CA LYS A 94 -8.31 -18.17 -17.05
C LYS A 94 -8.17 -16.70 -17.43
N GLY A 95 -9.26 -15.92 -17.30
CA GLY A 95 -9.29 -14.50 -17.65
C GLY A 95 -9.56 -14.21 -19.11
N ASN A 96 -10.02 -15.20 -19.91
CA ASN A 96 -10.45 -14.94 -21.27
C ASN A 96 -11.86 -14.32 -21.27
N LEU A 97 -12.03 -13.18 -21.95
CA LEU A 97 -13.33 -12.54 -22.13
C LEU A 97 -14.20 -13.40 -23.04
N LEU A 98 -15.31 -13.88 -22.51
CA LEU A 98 -16.28 -14.73 -23.23
C LEU A 98 -17.40 -13.93 -23.88
N SER A 99 -17.89 -12.90 -23.19
CA SER A 99 -18.94 -12.00 -23.69
C SER A 99 -18.87 -10.65 -23.03
N GLN A 100 -19.34 -9.65 -23.76
CA GLN A 100 -19.53 -8.28 -23.28
C GLN A 100 -20.89 -7.80 -23.78
N VAL A 101 -21.75 -7.36 -22.88
CA VAL A 101 -23.07 -6.85 -23.20
C VAL A 101 -23.37 -5.55 -22.48
N LYS A 102 -24.05 -4.63 -23.17
CA LYS A 102 -24.60 -3.42 -22.54
C LYS A 102 -25.91 -3.80 -21.86
N ILE A 103 -26.02 -3.51 -20.56
CA ILE A 103 -27.27 -3.67 -19.83
C ILE A 103 -28.24 -2.58 -20.26
N GLN A 104 -29.46 -2.98 -20.60
CA GLN A 104 -30.54 -2.10 -21.02
C GLN A 104 -31.42 -1.75 -19.82
N ASP A 105 -31.79 -0.50 -19.72
CA ASP A 105 -32.70 -0.04 -18.70
C ASP A 105 -34.03 -0.78 -18.72
N PRO A 106 -34.61 -1.16 -17.57
CA PRO A 106 -35.98 -1.66 -17.52
C PRO A 106 -36.96 -0.60 -17.98
N ALA A 107 -38.09 -1.04 -18.58
CA ALA A 107 -39.12 -0.12 -19.08
C ALA A 107 -39.58 0.85 -17.96
N ASN A 108 -39.54 2.17 -18.25
CA ASN A 108 -39.93 3.26 -17.37
C ASN A 108 -38.99 3.55 -16.18
N TYR A 109 -37.81 2.96 -16.13
CA TYR A 109 -36.80 3.16 -15.08
C TYR A 109 -35.43 3.33 -15.69
N SER A 110 -34.55 4.04 -14.99
CA SER A 110 -33.13 4.15 -15.39
C SER A 110 -32.24 3.51 -14.33
N ILE A 111 -31.29 2.69 -14.75
CA ILE A 111 -30.31 2.07 -13.86
C ILE A 111 -29.28 3.14 -13.48
N ASP A 112 -29.22 3.48 -12.19
CA ASP A 112 -28.17 4.32 -11.64
C ASP A 112 -26.88 3.52 -11.35
N GLY A 113 -27.03 2.31 -10.83
CA GLY A 113 -25.91 1.39 -10.61
C GLY A 113 -26.36 0.02 -10.21
N ILE A 114 -25.47 -0.96 -10.36
CA ILE A 114 -25.67 -2.33 -9.89
C ILE A 114 -24.75 -2.58 -8.71
N LYS A 115 -25.32 -2.87 -7.56
CA LYS A 115 -24.62 -3.09 -6.29
C LYS A 115 -24.12 -4.53 -6.13
N LYS A 116 -24.90 -5.49 -6.58
CA LYS A 116 -24.57 -6.93 -6.52
C LYS A 116 -25.15 -7.63 -7.74
N ILE A 117 -24.51 -8.68 -8.17
CA ILE A 117 -24.99 -9.59 -9.23
C ILE A 117 -24.74 -11.03 -8.81
N ASN A 118 -25.71 -11.90 -9.04
CA ASN A 118 -25.55 -13.35 -8.82
C ASN A 118 -25.11 -14.05 -10.13
N PRO A 119 -24.46 -15.20 -10.04
CA PRO A 119 -24.26 -16.06 -11.18
C PRO A 119 -25.62 -16.40 -11.86
N PRO A 120 -25.64 -16.56 -13.20
CA PRO A 120 -26.88 -16.80 -13.91
C PRO A 120 -27.52 -18.16 -13.58
N ASP A 121 -28.85 -18.20 -13.72
CA ASP A 121 -29.64 -19.43 -13.68
C ASP A 121 -29.48 -20.27 -14.96
N SER A 122 -30.23 -21.38 -15.05
CA SER A 122 -30.22 -22.29 -16.22
C SER A 122 -30.65 -21.61 -17.52
N ASP A 123 -31.40 -20.53 -17.47
CA ASP A 123 -31.85 -19.75 -18.62
C ASP A 123 -30.89 -18.66 -19.04
N ASN A 124 -29.67 -18.64 -18.47
CA ASN A 124 -28.65 -17.63 -18.65
C ASN A 124 -29.10 -16.22 -18.24
N LYS A 125 -29.90 -16.12 -17.18
CA LYS A 125 -30.35 -14.88 -16.57
C LYS A 125 -29.74 -14.69 -15.18
N ALA A 126 -29.11 -13.55 -14.98
CA ALA A 126 -28.53 -13.14 -13.69
C ALA A 126 -29.53 -12.30 -12.90
N GLU A 127 -29.67 -12.58 -11.61
CA GLU A 127 -30.38 -11.71 -10.69
C GLU A 127 -29.41 -10.68 -10.13
N ALA A 128 -29.77 -9.40 -10.18
CA ALA A 128 -28.94 -8.30 -9.71
C ALA A 128 -29.72 -7.34 -8.81
N ILE A 129 -29.03 -6.73 -7.87
CA ILE A 129 -29.55 -5.62 -7.08
C ILE A 129 -29.12 -4.34 -7.78
N ALA A 130 -30.12 -3.57 -8.21
CA ALA A 130 -29.91 -2.30 -8.88
C ALA A 130 -30.48 -1.13 -8.06
N THR A 131 -29.79 0.00 -8.11
CA THR A 131 -30.32 1.29 -7.78
C THR A 131 -30.99 1.83 -9.03
N LEU A 132 -32.27 2.18 -8.94
CA LEU A 132 -33.08 2.67 -10.05
C LEU A 132 -33.60 4.06 -9.75
N PHE A 133 -33.55 4.93 -10.75
CA PHE A 133 -34.29 6.19 -10.70
C PHE A 133 -35.75 5.89 -11.03
N ALA A 134 -36.64 6.22 -10.08
CA ALA A 134 -38.08 5.94 -10.12
C ALA A 134 -38.88 7.20 -9.74
N PRO A 135 -40.19 7.26 -10.03
CA PRO A 135 -41.04 8.31 -9.47
C PRO A 135 -40.97 8.30 -7.94
N GLY A 136 -40.39 9.35 -7.37
CA GLY A 136 -40.14 9.46 -5.92
C GLY A 136 -38.68 9.32 -5.51
N GLY A 137 -37.74 9.24 -6.47
CA GLY A 137 -36.32 9.23 -6.22
C GLY A 137 -35.65 7.88 -6.47
N PHE A 138 -34.46 7.69 -5.91
CA PHE A 138 -33.71 6.46 -6.08
C PHE A 138 -34.22 5.34 -5.16
N GLN A 139 -34.46 4.17 -5.75
CA GLN A 139 -35.00 3.01 -5.06
C GLN A 139 -34.18 1.75 -5.39
N ALA A 140 -34.04 0.87 -4.41
CA ALA A 140 -33.39 -0.42 -4.61
C ALA A 140 -34.39 -1.47 -5.10
N ALA A 141 -33.98 -2.23 -6.10
CA ALA A 141 -34.79 -3.30 -6.68
C ALA A 141 -33.95 -4.49 -7.11
N VAL A 142 -34.58 -5.63 -7.15
CA VAL A 142 -34.07 -6.82 -7.82
C VAL A 142 -34.49 -6.78 -9.29
N ILE A 143 -33.55 -6.91 -10.19
CA ILE A 143 -33.79 -7.06 -11.64
C ILE A 143 -33.21 -8.38 -12.13
N LYS A 144 -33.83 -9.00 -13.15
CA LYS A 144 -33.21 -10.10 -13.88
C LYS A 144 -32.68 -9.62 -15.22
N ILE A 145 -31.44 -9.97 -15.52
CA ILE A 145 -30.71 -9.55 -16.72
C ILE A 145 -30.43 -10.78 -17.57
N ASP A 146 -30.88 -10.78 -18.81
CA ASP A 146 -30.51 -11.79 -19.80
C ASP A 146 -29.09 -11.55 -20.29
N LEU A 147 -28.18 -12.47 -20.03
CA LEU A 147 -26.73 -12.29 -20.28
C LEU A 147 -26.38 -12.37 -21.78
N ASN A 148 -27.29 -12.82 -22.64
CA ASN A 148 -27.06 -12.85 -24.09
C ASN A 148 -27.40 -11.50 -24.74
N THR A 149 -28.38 -10.76 -24.17
CA THR A 149 -28.96 -9.57 -24.81
C THR A 149 -28.73 -8.30 -23.98
N GLY A 150 -28.37 -8.41 -22.70
CA GLY A 150 -28.33 -7.31 -21.75
C GLY A 150 -29.69 -6.77 -21.33
N LYS A 151 -30.80 -7.41 -21.76
CA LYS A 151 -32.13 -6.90 -21.45
C LYS A 151 -32.48 -7.16 -19.99
N ALA A 152 -32.81 -6.09 -19.26
CA ALA A 152 -33.34 -6.17 -17.91
C ALA A 152 -34.86 -6.38 -17.92
N GLU A 153 -35.36 -7.28 -17.06
CA GLU A 153 -36.79 -7.49 -16.80
C GLU A 153 -37.33 -6.36 -15.90
N SER A 154 -38.64 -6.31 -15.73
CA SER A 154 -39.31 -5.34 -14.85
C SER A 154 -38.80 -5.48 -13.41
N PRO A 155 -38.44 -4.35 -12.73
CA PRO A 155 -37.88 -4.39 -11.41
C PRO A 155 -38.88 -4.86 -10.35
N ARG A 156 -38.39 -5.56 -9.35
CA ARG A 156 -39.11 -5.88 -8.12
C ARG A 156 -38.49 -5.13 -6.99
N PHE A 157 -39.16 -4.08 -6.49
CA PHE A 157 -38.62 -3.20 -5.47
C PHE A 157 -38.65 -3.87 -4.08
N PHE A 158 -37.59 -3.63 -3.31
CA PHE A 158 -37.58 -3.94 -1.89
C PHE A 158 -38.65 -3.08 -1.17
N LYS A 159 -39.46 -3.71 -0.33
CA LYS A 159 -40.52 -3.03 0.43
C LYS A 159 -40.45 -3.41 1.89
N ASP A 160 -40.66 -2.42 2.77
CA ASP A 160 -40.81 -2.65 4.22
C ASP A 160 -42.04 -3.51 4.55
N GLY A 161 -42.20 -3.89 5.82
CA GLY A 161 -43.38 -4.66 6.28
C GLY A 161 -44.73 -3.93 6.11
N LYS A 162 -44.72 -2.63 5.74
CA LYS A 162 -45.93 -1.84 5.45
C LYS A 162 -46.19 -1.70 3.94
N GLY A 163 -45.30 -2.25 3.10
CA GLY A 163 -45.42 -2.21 1.66
C GLY A 163 -44.82 -0.98 0.99
N ASN A 164 -44.11 -0.12 1.73
CA ASN A 164 -43.44 1.06 1.17
C ASN A 164 -42.10 0.65 0.54
N PRO A 165 -41.75 1.16 -0.67
CA PRO A 165 -40.45 0.91 -1.28
C PRO A 165 -39.32 1.48 -0.40
N LEU A 166 -38.21 0.76 -0.31
CA LEU A 166 -37.01 1.23 0.35
C LEU A 166 -36.27 2.19 -0.59
N SER A 167 -36.06 3.43 -0.13
CA SER A 167 -35.28 4.45 -0.87
C SER A 167 -33.77 4.26 -0.66
N VAL A 168 -32.96 4.76 -1.61
CA VAL A 168 -31.48 4.79 -1.52
C VAL A 168 -31.06 6.20 -1.12
N SER A 169 -30.13 6.30 -0.17
CA SER A 169 -29.53 7.57 0.23
C SER A 169 -28.48 8.02 -0.81
N LEU A 170 -28.55 9.28 -1.23
CA LEU A 170 -27.59 9.91 -2.12
C LEU A 170 -26.56 10.77 -1.40
N GLY A 171 -26.30 10.50 -0.12
CA GLY A 171 -25.29 11.24 0.64
C GLY A 171 -25.73 12.67 0.95
N GLY A 172 -26.66 12.84 1.87
CA GLY A 172 -27.08 14.12 2.43
C GLY A 172 -27.57 13.93 3.85
N SER A 173 -27.38 14.91 4.70
CA SER A 173 -27.50 14.81 6.16
C SER A 173 -28.89 14.46 6.72
N ASP A 174 -29.94 14.34 5.89
CA ASP A 174 -31.33 14.20 6.37
C ASP A 174 -32.19 13.16 5.63
N THR A 175 -31.65 12.36 4.70
CA THR A 175 -32.45 11.33 4.01
C THR A 175 -32.14 9.93 4.51
N ALA A 176 -33.09 9.30 5.17
CA ALA A 176 -33.05 7.88 5.49
C ALA A 176 -33.12 7.04 4.21
N GLY A 177 -32.01 6.41 3.82
CA GLY A 177 -31.94 5.55 2.65
C GLY A 177 -31.00 4.38 2.86
N ILE A 178 -31.10 3.38 1.99
CA ILE A 178 -30.23 2.20 2.04
C ILE A 178 -28.77 2.66 1.92
N SER A 179 -27.97 2.33 2.94
CA SER A 179 -26.53 2.60 3.00
C SER A 179 -25.74 1.46 2.35
N ASP A 180 -26.17 0.21 2.56
CA ASP A 180 -25.55 -0.97 1.97
C ASP A 180 -26.54 -2.11 1.74
N VAL A 181 -26.17 -3.10 0.92
CA VAL A 181 -26.92 -4.35 0.73
C VAL A 181 -25.98 -5.53 0.77
N TYR A 182 -26.14 -6.37 1.77
CA TYR A 182 -25.33 -7.58 1.95
C TYR A 182 -25.97 -8.77 1.22
N LEU A 183 -25.13 -9.60 0.59
CA LEU A 183 -25.54 -10.90 0.03
C LEU A 183 -25.00 -11.98 0.96
N VAL A 184 -25.91 -12.71 1.61
CA VAL A 184 -25.59 -13.67 2.67
C VAL A 184 -26.37 -14.96 2.44
N GLY A 185 -25.70 -15.96 1.88
CA GLY A 185 -26.41 -17.15 1.39
C GLY A 185 -27.38 -16.79 0.26
N GLU A 186 -28.64 -17.14 0.42
CA GLU A 186 -29.69 -16.81 -0.55
C GLU A 186 -30.44 -15.50 -0.23
N TYR A 187 -29.94 -14.73 0.77
CA TYR A 187 -30.63 -13.55 1.28
C TYR A 187 -29.92 -12.26 0.85
N TYR A 188 -30.75 -11.27 0.52
CA TYR A 188 -30.33 -9.87 0.41
C TYR A 188 -30.70 -9.13 1.68
N ILE A 189 -29.75 -8.41 2.25
CA ILE A 189 -29.97 -7.68 3.50
C ILE A 189 -29.66 -6.20 3.26
N PRO A 190 -30.64 -5.38 2.82
CA PRO A 190 -30.50 -3.93 2.79
C PRO A 190 -30.49 -3.38 4.21
N VAL A 191 -29.61 -2.42 4.45
CA VAL A 191 -29.43 -1.72 5.74
C VAL A 191 -29.65 -0.23 5.55
N ILE A 192 -30.41 0.37 6.44
CA ILE A 192 -30.58 1.82 6.55
C ILE A 192 -30.05 2.28 7.91
N ILE A 193 -29.15 3.23 7.89
CA ILE A 193 -28.65 3.89 9.10
C ILE A 193 -29.14 5.33 9.06
N THR A 194 -29.97 5.70 10.03
CA THR A 194 -30.47 7.07 10.20
C THR A 194 -29.70 7.76 11.30
N SER A 195 -29.19 8.95 11.03
CA SER A 195 -28.51 9.80 12.02
C SER A 195 -29.38 11.05 12.27
N GLY A 196 -29.84 11.23 13.51
CA GLY A 196 -30.56 12.44 13.92
C GLY A 196 -29.83 13.16 15.03
N MET A 197 -29.73 14.49 14.95
CA MET A 197 -29.07 15.31 16.00
C MET A 197 -29.67 15.14 17.41
N LYS A 198 -30.89 14.64 17.53
CA LYS A 198 -31.59 14.48 18.83
C LYS A 198 -31.90 13.05 19.20
N SER A 199 -31.98 12.13 18.22
CA SER A 199 -32.39 10.72 18.45
C SER A 199 -31.24 9.72 18.47
N GLY A 200 -30.04 10.16 18.16
CA GLY A 200 -28.93 9.23 17.90
C GLY A 200 -29.09 8.50 16.57
N ALA A 201 -28.11 7.64 16.24
CA ALA A 201 -28.22 6.78 15.08
C ALA A 201 -29.18 5.61 15.36
N GLN A 202 -29.98 5.23 14.36
CA GLN A 202 -30.86 4.05 14.39
C GLN A 202 -30.55 3.18 13.18
N VAL A 203 -30.51 1.87 13.39
CA VAL A 203 -30.26 0.88 12.35
C VAL A 203 -31.57 0.16 12.02
N HIS A 204 -31.84 0.04 10.74
CA HIS A 204 -32.93 -0.78 10.21
C HIS A 204 -32.34 -1.74 9.18
N ALA A 205 -32.68 -3.01 9.26
CA ALA A 205 -32.26 -4.02 8.29
C ALA A 205 -33.38 -5.03 8.05
N TRP A 206 -33.43 -5.58 6.85
CA TRP A 206 -34.44 -6.55 6.43
C TRP A 206 -33.78 -7.71 5.69
N ALA A 207 -34.27 -8.92 5.84
CA ALA A 207 -33.85 -10.05 5.03
C ALA A 207 -34.88 -10.31 3.92
N PHE A 208 -34.43 -10.44 2.68
CA PHE A 208 -35.23 -10.75 1.50
C PHE A 208 -34.72 -12.00 0.80
N LYS A 209 -35.64 -12.79 0.22
CA LYS A 209 -35.32 -13.78 -0.83
C LYS A 209 -35.78 -13.22 -2.17
N GLY A 210 -34.84 -12.95 -3.08
CA GLY A 210 -35.17 -12.08 -4.20
C GLY A 210 -35.71 -10.74 -3.69
N ALA A 211 -36.91 -10.34 -4.07
CA ALA A 211 -37.58 -9.14 -3.56
C ALA A 211 -38.69 -9.45 -2.51
N ASP A 212 -38.82 -10.69 -2.06
CA ASP A 212 -39.83 -11.09 -1.10
C ASP A 212 -39.29 -10.93 0.32
N LEU A 213 -39.97 -10.09 1.13
CA LEU A 213 -39.59 -9.85 2.52
C LEU A 213 -39.74 -11.13 3.35
N VAL A 214 -38.66 -11.54 4.00
CA VAL A 214 -38.64 -12.68 4.93
C VAL A 214 -38.86 -12.20 6.37
N CYS A 215 -38.05 -11.23 6.81
CA CYS A 215 -38.20 -10.63 8.15
C CYS A 215 -37.56 -9.23 8.17
N GLU A 216 -37.94 -8.46 9.17
CA GLU A 216 -37.28 -7.24 9.63
C GLU A 216 -36.51 -7.54 10.91
N PHE A 217 -35.26 -7.10 11.01
CA PHE A 217 -34.42 -7.33 12.19
C PHE A 217 -34.85 -6.41 13.34
N ASP A 218 -35.07 -6.96 14.50
CA ASP A 218 -35.52 -6.23 15.69
C ASP A 218 -34.30 -5.74 16.51
N PHE A 219 -33.91 -4.49 16.27
CA PHE A 219 -32.87 -3.80 17.05
C PHE A 219 -33.45 -3.03 18.26
N SER A 220 -34.76 -3.03 18.51
CA SER A 220 -35.43 -2.17 19.51
C SER A 220 -34.98 -2.39 20.94
N GLU A 221 -34.55 -3.60 21.27
CA GLU A 221 -34.05 -3.95 22.62
C GLU A 221 -32.53 -3.67 22.80
N LEU A 222 -31.88 -3.15 21.78
CA LEU A 222 -30.44 -2.83 21.81
C LEU A 222 -30.28 -1.31 21.94
N PRO A 223 -30.10 -0.79 23.16
CA PRO A 223 -29.94 0.64 23.36
C PRO A 223 -28.62 1.07 22.68
N ASN A 224 -28.74 2.05 21.80
CA ASN A 224 -27.62 2.74 21.22
C ASN A 224 -26.77 1.95 20.20
N VAL A 225 -27.37 1.03 19.42
CA VAL A 225 -26.72 0.52 18.19
C VAL A 225 -26.76 1.64 17.15
N TYR A 226 -25.59 2.14 16.79
CA TYR A 226 -25.46 3.22 15.80
C TYR A 226 -24.92 2.75 14.43
N GLY A 227 -24.58 1.48 14.32
CA GLY A 227 -24.13 0.86 13.08
C GLY A 227 -24.13 -0.66 13.20
N VAL A 228 -24.27 -1.31 12.07
CA VAL A 228 -24.01 -2.75 11.91
C VAL A 228 -23.01 -2.90 10.77
N GLU A 229 -22.14 -3.85 10.95
CA GLU A 229 -21.23 -4.30 9.90
C GLU A 229 -21.86 -5.53 9.23
N GLU A 230 -21.08 -6.33 8.64
CA GLU A 230 -21.37 -7.54 7.89
C GLU A 230 -22.36 -8.52 8.57
N PHE A 231 -23.02 -9.30 7.74
CA PHE A 231 -23.94 -10.35 8.20
C PHE A 231 -23.42 -11.75 7.84
N ALA A 232 -23.71 -12.72 8.71
CA ALA A 232 -23.53 -14.14 8.44
C ALA A 232 -24.86 -14.88 8.56
N TYR A 233 -24.99 -16.01 7.86
CA TYR A 233 -26.15 -16.88 7.96
C TYR A 233 -25.72 -18.32 8.28
N ASP A 234 -26.15 -18.84 9.39
CA ASP A 234 -26.00 -20.25 9.73
C ASP A 234 -27.28 -21.03 9.36
N SER A 235 -27.17 -21.82 8.29
CA SER A 235 -28.28 -22.64 7.78
C SER A 235 -28.68 -23.78 8.73
N LYS A 236 -27.78 -24.23 9.61
CA LYS A 236 -28.06 -25.33 10.57
C LYS A 236 -28.94 -24.85 11.71
N SER A 237 -28.63 -23.72 12.29
CA SER A 237 -29.43 -23.12 13.35
C SER A 237 -30.55 -22.22 12.83
N ASN A 238 -30.56 -21.93 11.53
CA ASN A 238 -31.46 -20.98 10.88
C ASN A 238 -31.43 -19.60 11.56
N THR A 239 -30.23 -19.06 11.71
CA THR A 239 -29.99 -17.77 12.38
C THR A 239 -29.11 -16.85 11.54
N PHE A 240 -29.38 -15.54 11.65
CA PHE A 240 -28.47 -14.52 11.19
C PHE A 240 -27.60 -14.02 12.34
N HIS A 241 -26.37 -13.68 12.02
CA HIS A 241 -25.43 -13.02 12.91
C HIS A 241 -24.94 -11.71 12.26
N THR A 242 -24.73 -10.67 13.06
CA THR A 242 -24.09 -9.43 12.61
C THR A 242 -23.26 -8.83 13.74
N VAL A 243 -22.35 -7.94 13.39
CA VAL A 243 -21.57 -7.16 14.35
C VAL A 243 -22.20 -5.79 14.49
N GLY A 244 -22.66 -5.48 15.69
CA GLY A 244 -23.26 -4.18 16.03
C GLY A 244 -22.30 -3.30 16.81
N TYR A 245 -22.27 -2.01 16.47
CA TYR A 245 -21.57 -1.00 17.25
C TYR A 245 -22.51 -0.36 18.25
N THR A 246 -22.15 -0.41 19.53
CA THR A 246 -22.90 0.23 20.60
C THR A 246 -22.09 1.33 21.27
N THR A 247 -22.73 2.43 21.65
CA THR A 247 -22.05 3.59 22.26
C THR A 247 -21.40 3.30 23.60
N ASN A 248 -21.93 2.30 24.35
CA ASN A 248 -21.50 2.04 25.72
C ASN A 248 -20.72 0.74 25.91
N GLU A 249 -20.93 -0.24 25.05
CA GLU A 249 -20.42 -1.60 25.24
C GLU A 249 -19.44 -2.04 24.14
N GLY A 250 -19.20 -1.20 23.14
CA GLY A 250 -18.32 -1.48 22.00
C GLY A 250 -18.95 -2.47 21.02
N LEU A 251 -18.13 -3.35 20.44
CA LEU A 251 -18.58 -4.34 19.47
C LEU A 251 -19.36 -5.47 20.13
N GLN A 252 -20.53 -5.79 19.56
CA GLN A 252 -21.40 -6.87 19.97
C GLN A 252 -21.62 -7.82 18.80
N VAL A 253 -21.59 -9.13 19.04
CA VAL A 253 -22.10 -10.13 18.10
C VAL A 253 -23.57 -10.33 18.40
N LEU A 254 -24.42 -9.99 17.43
CA LEU A 254 -25.87 -10.04 17.52
C LEU A 254 -26.39 -11.28 16.78
N LYS A 255 -27.31 -12.03 17.39
CA LYS A 255 -27.91 -13.23 16.82
C LYS A 255 -29.43 -13.04 16.67
N PHE A 256 -29.97 -13.35 15.50
CA PHE A 256 -31.39 -13.21 15.16
C PHE A 256 -31.95 -14.50 14.59
N ASP A 257 -33.20 -14.78 14.89
CA ASP A 257 -34.00 -15.85 14.25
C ASP A 257 -34.30 -15.46 12.80
N ALA A 258 -33.94 -16.30 11.84
CA ALA A 258 -34.01 -15.96 10.41
C ALA A 258 -35.45 -15.91 9.85
N LYS A 259 -36.43 -16.45 10.54
CA LYS A 259 -37.84 -16.38 10.10
C LYS A 259 -38.54 -15.13 10.61
N THR A 260 -38.20 -14.70 11.82
CA THR A 260 -38.95 -13.66 12.51
C THR A 260 -38.19 -12.36 12.66
N GLY A 261 -36.87 -12.36 12.45
CA GLY A 261 -36.00 -11.22 12.69
C GLY A 261 -35.83 -10.88 14.19
N LYS A 262 -36.40 -11.67 15.10
CA LYS A 262 -36.28 -11.41 16.54
C LYS A 262 -34.87 -11.71 17.04
N LYS A 263 -34.35 -10.81 17.88
CA LYS A 263 -33.09 -11.00 18.57
C LYS A 263 -33.13 -12.21 19.47
N ILE A 264 -32.17 -13.10 19.36
CA ILE A 264 -31.96 -14.28 20.21
C ILE A 264 -30.94 -13.96 21.31
N SER A 265 -29.77 -13.40 20.94
CA SER A 265 -28.75 -13.02 21.91
C SER A 265 -27.96 -11.80 21.41
N SER A 266 -27.23 -11.19 22.35
CA SER A 266 -26.26 -10.16 22.14
C SER A 266 -25.07 -10.47 23.04
N GLU A 267 -23.91 -10.68 22.47
CA GLU A 267 -22.69 -11.05 23.20
C GLU A 267 -21.58 -10.08 22.88
N LYS A 268 -20.91 -9.61 23.94
CA LYS A 268 -19.75 -8.75 23.74
C LYS A 268 -18.66 -9.50 23.00
N TYR A 269 -18.17 -8.93 21.92
CA TYR A 269 -16.99 -9.47 21.26
C TYR A 269 -15.76 -9.32 22.15
N THR A 270 -15.14 -10.44 22.43
CA THR A 270 -13.86 -10.48 23.16
C THR A 270 -12.78 -10.81 22.13
N ALA A 271 -12.02 -9.78 21.73
CA ALA A 271 -10.97 -9.94 20.73
C ALA A 271 -10.02 -11.08 21.11
N GLN A 272 -9.94 -12.07 20.26
CA GLN A 272 -8.91 -13.10 20.34
C GLN A 272 -7.68 -12.58 19.56
N GLY A 273 -6.73 -12.00 20.30
CA GLY A 273 -5.55 -11.39 19.72
C GLY A 273 -5.85 -10.06 18.97
N ASP A 274 -5.19 -9.84 17.84
CA ASP A 274 -5.25 -8.61 17.05
C ASP A 274 -6.32 -8.63 15.95
N VAL A 275 -7.42 -9.37 16.14
CA VAL A 275 -8.47 -9.53 15.14
C VAL A 275 -9.54 -8.45 15.30
N ASN A 276 -9.69 -7.58 14.31
CA ASN A 276 -10.80 -6.64 14.22
C ASN A 276 -11.94 -7.27 13.41
N LEU A 277 -13.16 -7.35 13.98
CA LEU A 277 -14.31 -7.89 13.28
C LEU A 277 -14.75 -7.07 12.07
N ALA A 278 -14.47 -5.78 12.05
CA ALA A 278 -14.75 -4.92 10.90
C ALA A 278 -13.98 -5.32 9.62
N ASP A 279 -12.89 -6.08 9.76
CA ASP A 279 -12.10 -6.55 8.62
C ASP A 279 -12.75 -7.77 7.92
N PHE A 280 -13.71 -8.44 8.55
CA PHE A 280 -14.43 -9.57 7.95
C PHE A 280 -15.54 -9.08 7.05
N LYS A 281 -15.72 -9.75 5.91
CA LYS A 281 -16.73 -9.43 4.90
C LYS A 281 -17.66 -10.62 4.68
N SER A 282 -18.93 -10.33 4.43
CA SER A 282 -19.93 -11.31 4.06
C SER A 282 -19.62 -11.92 2.72
N VAL A 283 -19.67 -13.23 2.62
CA VAL A 283 -19.51 -13.95 1.35
C VAL A 283 -20.79 -14.73 0.98
N PRO A 284 -21.02 -15.06 -0.29
CA PRO A 284 -22.24 -15.74 -0.73
C PRO A 284 -22.53 -17.08 -0.07
N SER A 285 -21.53 -17.74 0.54
CA SER A 285 -21.76 -18.96 1.34
C SER A 285 -22.52 -18.69 2.66
N GLY A 286 -22.65 -17.45 3.06
CA GLY A 286 -23.22 -17.03 4.33
C GLY A 286 -22.20 -16.86 5.45
N ASP A 287 -20.93 -17.01 5.14
CA ASP A 287 -19.82 -16.90 6.08
C ASP A 287 -19.26 -15.48 6.16
N LEU A 288 -18.49 -15.21 7.21
CA LEU A 288 -17.67 -14.01 7.37
C LEU A 288 -16.22 -14.37 7.15
N CYS A 289 -15.63 -13.85 6.08
CA CYS A 289 -14.24 -14.13 5.71
C CYS A 289 -13.39 -12.84 5.64
N ARG A 290 -12.11 -12.98 5.92
CA ARG A 290 -11.12 -11.90 5.85
C ARG A 290 -9.85 -12.39 5.15
N ILE A 291 -9.22 -11.51 4.39
CA ILE A 291 -7.84 -11.65 3.95
C ILE A 291 -6.98 -10.61 4.67
N ASP A 292 -5.82 -11.00 5.17
CA ASP A 292 -4.88 -10.07 5.80
C ASP A 292 -3.82 -9.56 4.81
N THR A 293 -3.00 -8.61 5.24
CA THR A 293 -1.94 -7.99 4.44
C THR A 293 -0.82 -8.94 4.01
N LEU A 294 -0.75 -10.13 4.61
CA LEU A 294 0.17 -11.19 4.21
C LEU A 294 -0.48 -12.23 3.30
N GLY A 295 -1.80 -12.16 3.08
CA GLY A 295 -2.54 -13.08 2.22
C GLY A 295 -3.12 -14.29 2.95
N ASN A 296 -3.16 -14.31 4.28
CA ASN A 296 -3.89 -15.35 4.99
C ASN A 296 -5.39 -15.10 4.87
N ILE A 297 -6.14 -16.15 4.53
CA ILE A 297 -7.60 -16.08 4.42
C ILE A 297 -8.20 -16.85 5.60
N THR A 298 -8.98 -16.13 6.40
CA THR A 298 -9.56 -16.62 7.63
C THR A 298 -11.06 -16.45 7.63
N LYS A 299 -11.77 -17.33 8.36
CA LYS A 299 -13.21 -17.31 8.57
C LYS A 299 -13.49 -17.07 10.05
N PHE A 300 -14.41 -16.17 10.33
CA PHE A 300 -14.95 -15.97 11.66
C PHE A 300 -16.20 -16.84 11.86
N ASP A 301 -16.23 -17.59 12.95
CA ASP A 301 -17.38 -18.36 13.40
C ASP A 301 -18.11 -17.54 14.49
N PRO A 302 -19.27 -16.94 14.18
CA PRO A 302 -19.96 -16.06 15.12
C PRO A 302 -20.49 -16.79 16.37
N GLU A 303 -20.74 -18.11 16.28
CA GLU A 303 -21.29 -18.89 17.40
C GLU A 303 -20.20 -19.20 18.45
N SER A 304 -19.01 -19.63 18.00
CA SER A 304 -17.89 -19.93 18.90
C SER A 304 -16.98 -18.71 19.12
N GLN A 305 -17.15 -17.64 18.35
CA GLN A 305 -16.26 -16.47 18.25
C GLN A 305 -14.81 -16.85 17.92
N GLU A 306 -14.59 -17.96 17.24
CA GLU A 306 -13.26 -18.42 16.81
C GLU A 306 -12.95 -17.96 15.38
N VAL A 307 -11.67 -17.65 15.16
CA VAL A 307 -11.14 -17.39 13.82
C VAL A 307 -10.41 -18.64 13.34
N LYS A 308 -10.85 -19.17 12.19
CA LYS A 308 -10.28 -20.37 11.58
C LYS A 308 -9.54 -20.02 10.30
N ASN A 309 -8.34 -20.54 10.14
CA ASN A 309 -7.57 -20.39 8.90
C ASN A 309 -8.19 -21.25 7.79
N ILE A 310 -8.47 -20.66 6.62
CA ILE A 310 -8.95 -21.38 5.43
C ILE A 310 -7.80 -21.58 4.46
N VAL A 311 -7.03 -20.52 4.18
CA VAL A 311 -5.84 -20.55 3.32
C VAL A 311 -4.71 -19.83 4.03
N ASP A 312 -3.58 -20.52 4.21
CA ASP A 312 -2.33 -19.92 4.69
C ASP A 312 -1.62 -19.25 3.49
N ASN A 313 -0.99 -18.11 3.72
CA ASN A 313 -0.26 -17.37 2.69
C ASN A 313 0.87 -18.18 2.01
N ASN A 314 1.32 -19.25 2.64
CA ASN A 314 2.31 -20.18 2.08
C ASN A 314 1.69 -21.39 1.36
N TRP A 315 0.37 -21.45 1.24
CA TRP A 315 -0.35 -22.47 0.47
C TRP A 315 -0.69 -22.03 -0.96
N TYR A 316 -0.27 -20.85 -1.35
CA TYR A 316 -0.35 -20.30 -2.71
C TYR A 316 0.75 -19.24 -2.86
N THR A 317 0.85 -18.61 -4.02
CA THR A 317 1.72 -17.44 -4.20
C THR A 317 0.88 -16.16 -4.19
N PRO A 318 0.84 -15.39 -3.07
CA PRO A 318 0.16 -14.11 -3.04
C PRO A 318 0.81 -13.11 -4.00
N TYR A 319 -0.02 -12.26 -4.61
CA TYR A 319 0.48 -11.03 -5.21
C TYR A 319 0.37 -9.93 -4.16
N PHE A 320 1.44 -9.70 -3.43
CA PHE A 320 1.44 -8.91 -2.19
C PHE A 320 0.97 -7.46 -2.39
N ALA A 321 1.23 -6.86 -3.53
CA ALA A 321 0.78 -5.49 -3.81
C ALA A 321 -0.76 -5.37 -3.89
N ASP A 322 -1.47 -6.43 -4.29
CA ASP A 322 -2.94 -6.42 -4.28
C ASP A 322 -3.49 -6.41 -2.84
N LEU A 323 -2.74 -6.97 -1.88
CA LEU A 323 -3.17 -7.10 -0.48
C LEU A 323 -3.16 -5.76 0.30
N THR A 324 -2.51 -4.76 -0.24
CA THR A 324 -2.45 -3.40 0.34
C THR A 324 -3.45 -2.44 -0.32
N GLN A 325 -4.23 -2.93 -1.28
CA GLN A 325 -5.25 -2.19 -2.00
C GLN A 325 -6.64 -2.47 -1.42
N ASP A 326 -7.67 -1.92 -2.04
CA ASP A 326 -9.05 -2.29 -1.75
C ASP A 326 -9.32 -3.70 -2.29
N ILE A 327 -9.24 -4.69 -1.41
CA ILE A 327 -9.41 -6.10 -1.74
C ILE A 327 -10.65 -6.67 -1.09
N SER A 328 -11.46 -7.38 -1.88
CA SER A 328 -12.67 -8.05 -1.43
C SER A 328 -12.65 -9.54 -1.76
N ILE A 329 -13.30 -10.34 -0.91
CA ILE A 329 -13.49 -11.77 -1.14
C ILE A 329 -14.83 -11.95 -1.86
N VAL A 330 -14.78 -12.35 -3.13
CA VAL A 330 -15.98 -12.58 -3.98
C VAL A 330 -16.69 -13.88 -3.59
N THR A 331 -15.91 -14.94 -3.33
CA THR A 331 -16.40 -16.21 -2.79
C THR A 331 -15.28 -16.91 -2.03
N CYS A 332 -15.66 -17.73 -1.07
CA CYS A 332 -14.72 -18.45 -0.21
C CYS A 332 -15.36 -19.76 0.25
N ASP A 333 -14.85 -20.87 -0.24
CA ASP A 333 -15.18 -22.21 0.23
C ASP A 333 -13.90 -23.05 0.46
N SER A 334 -14.01 -24.32 0.77
CA SER A 334 -12.87 -25.18 1.07
C SER A 334 -11.94 -25.44 -0.12
N ASP A 335 -12.42 -25.27 -1.33
CA ASP A 335 -11.74 -25.67 -2.56
C ASP A 335 -11.48 -24.52 -3.53
N THR A 336 -12.25 -23.42 -3.36
CA THR A 336 -12.14 -22.24 -4.24
C THR A 336 -12.27 -20.95 -3.44
N VAL A 337 -11.31 -20.04 -3.63
CA VAL A 337 -11.41 -18.66 -3.15
C VAL A 337 -11.22 -17.72 -4.34
N VAL A 338 -12.08 -16.73 -4.46
CA VAL A 338 -11.97 -15.69 -5.49
C VAL A 338 -11.84 -14.33 -4.82
N LEU A 339 -10.79 -13.62 -5.18
CA LEU A 339 -10.47 -12.30 -4.69
C LEU A 339 -10.64 -11.28 -5.82
N HIS A 340 -11.18 -10.14 -5.50
CA HIS A 340 -11.24 -8.96 -6.36
C HIS A 340 -10.46 -7.85 -5.70
N SER A 341 -9.41 -7.37 -6.35
CA SER A 341 -8.65 -6.22 -5.88
C SER A 341 -8.84 -5.04 -6.83
N MET A 342 -8.95 -3.86 -6.24
CA MET A 342 -9.21 -2.62 -6.94
C MET A 342 -8.12 -1.61 -6.54
N ARG A 343 -7.29 -1.23 -7.52
CA ARG A 343 -6.24 -0.24 -7.31
C ARG A 343 -6.62 1.08 -7.95
N THR A 344 -6.61 2.13 -7.15
CA THR A 344 -6.78 3.49 -7.66
C THR A 344 -5.58 3.88 -8.51
N ILE A 345 -5.85 4.40 -9.71
CA ILE A 345 -4.86 5.02 -10.59
C ILE A 345 -5.17 6.50 -10.64
N GLU A 346 -4.23 7.31 -10.24
CA GLU A 346 -4.35 8.75 -10.32
C GLU A 346 -3.98 9.22 -11.74
N TYR A 347 -4.96 9.60 -12.54
CA TYR A 347 -4.74 10.30 -13.82
C TYR A 347 -4.38 11.76 -13.59
N SER A 348 -4.99 12.36 -12.56
CA SER A 348 -4.72 13.71 -12.08
C SER A 348 -5.15 13.81 -10.61
N PHE A 349 -4.89 14.93 -9.97
CA PHE A 349 -5.33 15.18 -8.59
C PHE A 349 -6.86 15.05 -8.40
N VAL A 350 -7.65 15.16 -9.45
CA VAL A 350 -9.14 15.14 -9.42
C VAL A 350 -9.71 13.88 -10.03
N PHE A 351 -9.01 13.26 -10.96
CA PHE A 351 -9.49 12.06 -11.66
C PHE A 351 -8.62 10.86 -11.33
N SER A 352 -9.27 9.84 -10.82
CA SER A 352 -8.69 8.52 -10.65
C SER A 352 -9.48 7.51 -11.46
N GLY A 353 -8.76 6.55 -12.01
CA GLY A 353 -9.34 5.33 -12.55
C GLY A 353 -9.07 4.16 -11.61
N TYR A 354 -9.50 2.99 -12.02
CA TYR A 354 -9.25 1.77 -11.25
C TYR A 354 -8.67 0.70 -12.16
N ASP A 355 -7.57 0.07 -11.70
CA ASP A 355 -7.12 -1.23 -12.21
C ASP A 355 -7.78 -2.30 -11.36
N GLU A 356 -8.57 -3.15 -11.97
CA GLU A 356 -9.28 -4.21 -11.29
C GLU A 356 -8.64 -5.55 -11.65
N THR A 357 -8.40 -6.37 -10.64
CA THR A 357 -7.76 -7.67 -10.78
C THR A 357 -8.59 -8.76 -10.09
N ILE A 358 -8.72 -9.89 -10.75
CA ILE A 358 -9.28 -11.11 -10.15
C ILE A 358 -8.13 -12.09 -9.87
N THR A 359 -8.14 -12.65 -8.66
CA THR A 359 -7.31 -13.80 -8.31
C THR A 359 -8.20 -14.97 -7.91
N ILE A 360 -8.09 -16.08 -8.64
CA ILE A 360 -8.82 -17.32 -8.39
C ILE A 360 -7.85 -18.33 -7.80
N LEU A 361 -8.11 -18.79 -6.59
CA LEU A 361 -7.37 -19.83 -5.90
C LEU A 361 -8.17 -21.13 -5.98
N LYS A 362 -7.58 -22.17 -6.52
CA LYS A 362 -8.18 -23.52 -6.57
C LYS A 362 -7.30 -24.53 -5.87
N LYS A 363 -7.88 -25.27 -4.94
CA LYS A 363 -7.17 -26.29 -4.17
C LYS A 363 -6.70 -27.41 -5.07
N CYS A 364 -5.43 -27.80 -4.87
CA CYS A 364 -4.81 -28.92 -5.58
C CYS A 364 -4.83 -30.19 -4.73
N ASP A 365 -5.03 -31.34 -5.37
CA ASP A 365 -4.91 -32.65 -4.70
C ASP A 365 -3.48 -32.96 -4.25
N ASN A 366 -2.50 -32.46 -5.01
CA ASN A 366 -1.08 -32.58 -4.72
C ASN A 366 -0.40 -31.24 -5.01
N ASN A 367 0.67 -30.92 -4.28
CA ASN A 367 1.44 -29.70 -4.50
C ASN A 367 2.23 -29.78 -5.82
N PRO A 368 1.99 -28.91 -6.81
CA PRO A 368 2.67 -28.93 -8.11
C PRO A 368 4.15 -28.51 -8.02
N HIS A 369 4.58 -27.97 -6.88
CA HIS A 369 5.95 -27.54 -6.61
C HIS A 369 6.78 -28.59 -5.85
N GLU A 370 6.30 -29.84 -5.77
CA GLU A 370 7.01 -30.92 -5.12
C GLU A 370 8.50 -30.97 -5.55
N GLY A 371 9.40 -31.04 -4.56
CA GLY A 371 10.84 -31.11 -4.78
C GLY A 371 11.54 -29.75 -4.93
N LYS A 372 10.84 -28.61 -5.07
CA LYS A 372 11.47 -27.29 -5.05
C LYS A 372 12.02 -26.99 -3.65
N LYS A 373 13.18 -26.34 -3.62
CA LYS A 373 13.80 -25.84 -2.38
C LYS A 373 13.14 -24.53 -1.98
N ILE A 374 12.85 -24.38 -0.70
CA ILE A 374 12.21 -23.19 -0.16
C ILE A 374 13.27 -22.16 0.19
N VAL A 375 13.11 -20.95 -0.32
CA VAL A 375 13.84 -19.74 0.09
C VAL A 375 12.91 -18.89 0.93
N GLU A 376 13.21 -18.74 2.21
CA GLU A 376 12.38 -17.96 3.13
C GLU A 376 12.69 -16.48 3.05
N LEU A 377 11.65 -15.67 2.90
CA LEU A 377 11.73 -14.22 2.80
C LEU A 377 11.04 -13.56 3.99
N ALA A 378 11.79 -12.80 4.78
CA ALA A 378 11.27 -11.98 5.85
C ALA A 378 10.88 -10.59 5.33
N THR A 379 9.68 -10.16 5.70
CA THR A 379 9.22 -8.79 5.48
C THR A 379 8.67 -8.24 6.79
N PRO A 380 9.38 -7.29 7.43
CA PRO A 380 8.91 -6.68 8.67
C PRO A 380 7.83 -5.64 8.43
N ILE A 381 7.56 -5.31 7.18
CA ILE A 381 6.84 -4.11 6.81
C ILE A 381 5.36 -4.45 6.61
N ASP A 382 4.56 -3.80 7.39
CA ASP A 382 3.10 -3.77 7.32
C ASP A 382 2.57 -3.16 6.00
N LYS A 383 3.43 -2.51 5.23
CA LYS A 383 3.09 -1.84 3.98
C LYS A 383 2.94 -2.78 2.78
N GLY A 384 3.20 -4.08 2.97
CA GLY A 384 3.29 -5.00 1.84
C GLY A 384 4.57 -4.80 1.01
N MET A 385 4.66 -5.52 -0.08
CA MET A 385 5.72 -5.38 -1.08
C MET A 385 5.24 -4.44 -2.19
N THR A 386 6.18 -3.71 -2.79
CA THR A 386 5.87 -2.93 -4.00
C THR A 386 5.36 -3.86 -5.12
N ASP A 387 4.64 -3.28 -6.09
CA ASP A 387 4.24 -4.02 -7.31
C ASP A 387 5.44 -4.69 -7.98
N TYR A 388 6.59 -4.03 -7.96
CA TYR A 388 7.80 -4.53 -8.59
C TYR A 388 8.30 -5.82 -7.94
N LEU A 389 8.46 -5.83 -6.62
CA LEU A 389 8.90 -7.01 -5.89
C LEU A 389 7.82 -8.10 -5.86
N SER A 390 6.55 -7.73 -5.68
CA SER A 390 5.41 -8.66 -5.67
C SER A 390 5.32 -9.45 -6.97
N ASN A 391 5.48 -8.75 -8.12
CA ASN A 391 5.50 -9.40 -9.42
C ASN A 391 6.69 -10.34 -9.59
N ALA A 392 7.86 -9.94 -9.11
CA ALA A 392 9.04 -10.79 -9.18
C ALA A 392 8.86 -12.09 -8.36
N VAL A 393 8.32 -12.01 -7.15
CA VAL A 393 8.01 -13.19 -6.33
C VAL A 393 6.98 -14.09 -7.03
N TYR A 394 5.89 -13.50 -7.52
CA TYR A 394 4.81 -14.23 -8.19
C TYR A 394 5.31 -14.95 -9.43
N GLU A 395 6.02 -14.27 -10.32
CA GLU A 395 6.53 -14.85 -11.56
C GLU A 395 7.68 -15.83 -11.34
N PHE A 396 8.56 -15.57 -10.36
CA PHE A 396 9.62 -16.50 -10.01
C PHE A 396 9.06 -17.83 -9.52
N ASN A 397 8.11 -17.82 -8.59
CA ASN A 397 7.48 -19.03 -8.07
C ASN A 397 6.77 -19.83 -9.15
N ARG A 398 6.17 -19.14 -10.13
CA ARG A 398 5.48 -19.77 -11.26
C ARG A 398 6.43 -20.37 -12.30
N THR A 399 7.59 -19.76 -12.54
CA THR A 399 8.47 -20.09 -13.66
C THR A 399 9.75 -20.83 -13.27
N ASP A 400 10.25 -20.64 -12.05
CA ASP A 400 11.43 -21.34 -11.60
C ASP A 400 11.13 -22.80 -11.23
N ASN A 401 11.98 -23.73 -11.64
CA ASN A 401 11.76 -25.16 -11.42
C ASN A 401 12.51 -25.72 -10.21
N GLU A 402 13.35 -24.92 -9.55
CA GLU A 402 14.25 -25.40 -8.48
C GLU A 402 13.93 -24.78 -7.13
N TYR A 403 13.50 -23.51 -7.09
CA TYR A 403 13.26 -22.75 -5.88
C TYR A 403 11.83 -22.21 -5.80
N LEU A 404 11.36 -22.01 -4.58
CA LEU A 404 10.10 -21.39 -4.25
C LEU A 404 10.33 -20.35 -3.15
N ILE A 405 9.96 -19.09 -3.40
CA ILE A 405 10.00 -18.05 -2.37
C ILE A 405 8.78 -18.21 -1.46
N ARG A 406 8.99 -18.22 -0.16
CA ARG A 406 7.95 -18.35 0.86
C ARG A 406 8.15 -17.29 1.95
N VAL A 407 7.06 -16.71 2.45
CA VAL A 407 7.13 -15.78 3.57
C VAL A 407 7.58 -16.51 4.85
N TRP A 408 8.48 -15.91 5.58
CA TRP A 408 9.01 -16.46 6.83
C TRP A 408 7.93 -16.57 7.91
N SER A 409 7.80 -17.74 8.50
CA SER A 409 6.65 -18.11 9.34
C SER A 409 6.53 -17.35 10.67
N LYS A 410 7.63 -16.80 11.21
CA LYS A 410 7.63 -16.10 12.50
C LYS A 410 6.83 -14.78 12.50
N TYR A 411 6.70 -14.14 11.34
CA TYR A 411 6.02 -12.85 11.17
C TYR A 411 4.76 -12.97 10.30
N LYS A 412 4.10 -14.15 10.32
CA LYS A 412 2.86 -14.43 9.59
C LYS A 412 1.64 -13.65 10.08
N SER A 413 1.60 -13.27 11.34
CA SER A 413 0.53 -12.44 11.88
C SER A 413 0.94 -10.99 11.69
N GLY A 414 0.49 -10.38 10.61
CA GLY A 414 0.79 -9.00 10.27
C GLY A 414 0.70 -8.05 11.46
N ILE A 415 1.60 -7.11 11.50
CA ILE A 415 1.56 -5.97 12.40
C ILE A 415 0.25 -5.23 12.13
N LYS A 416 -0.48 -4.81 13.15
CA LYS A 416 -1.76 -4.11 13.02
C LYS A 416 -1.67 -2.90 12.12
N THR A 417 -2.47 -2.86 11.08
CA THR A 417 -2.79 -1.62 10.37
C THR A 417 -3.90 -0.89 11.11
N GLY A 418 -3.54 0.07 11.95
CA GLY A 418 -4.48 1.13 12.27
C GLY A 418 -4.65 2.02 11.04
N ARG A 419 -5.85 2.46 10.73
CA ARG A 419 -6.15 3.46 9.67
C ARG A 419 -5.44 4.82 9.86
N ASP A 420 -4.49 4.91 10.77
CA ASP A 420 -3.76 6.12 11.07
C ASP A 420 -2.44 6.11 10.29
N LEU A 421 -2.44 6.81 9.16
CA LEU A 421 -1.25 7.05 8.32
C LEU A 421 -0.11 7.74 9.07
N SER A 422 -0.35 8.26 10.27
CA SER A 422 0.69 8.83 11.13
C SER A 422 1.57 7.77 11.80
N MET A 423 1.19 6.50 11.78
CA MET A 423 1.99 5.37 12.30
C MET A 423 2.98 4.80 11.25
N LEU A 424 3.65 5.63 10.51
CA LEU A 424 4.83 5.27 9.71
C LEU A 424 6.06 4.96 10.60
N ASN A 425 5.92 5.03 11.88
CA ASN A 425 6.89 4.48 12.83
C ASN A 425 6.70 2.97 12.86
N VAL A 426 7.47 2.25 12.04
CA VAL A 426 7.80 0.85 12.31
C VAL A 426 8.15 0.81 13.78
N ASP A 427 7.45 -0.01 14.55
CA ASP A 427 7.75 -0.22 15.95
C ASP A 427 9.21 -0.63 16.05
N ASN A 428 10.06 0.31 16.44
CA ASN A 428 11.51 0.11 16.48
C ASN A 428 11.89 -1.08 17.37
N GLU A 429 11.08 -1.38 18.38
CA GLU A 429 11.27 -2.52 19.26
C GLU A 429 11.03 -3.85 18.53
N LYS A 430 9.99 -3.93 17.70
CA LYS A 430 9.71 -5.12 16.89
C LYS A 430 10.75 -5.33 15.80
N LEU A 431 11.17 -4.26 15.14
CA LEU A 431 12.24 -4.32 14.16
C LEU A 431 13.57 -4.76 14.81
N TYR A 432 13.90 -4.21 15.98
CA TYR A 432 15.08 -4.63 16.73
C TYR A 432 15.00 -6.12 17.11
N THR A 433 13.85 -6.58 17.62
CA THR A 433 13.61 -8.00 17.95
C THR A 433 13.80 -8.88 16.71
N MET A 434 13.23 -8.49 15.59
CA MET A 434 13.39 -9.23 14.33
C MET A 434 14.86 -9.31 13.91
N ILE A 435 15.61 -8.21 13.99
CA ILE A 435 17.03 -8.21 13.63
C ILE A 435 17.85 -9.14 14.53
N GLN A 436 17.51 -9.23 15.82
CA GLN A 436 18.14 -10.22 16.70
C GLN A 436 17.80 -11.67 16.28
N GLU A 437 16.61 -11.91 15.78
CA GLU A 437 16.20 -13.22 15.27
C GLU A 437 16.87 -13.59 13.93
N LEU A 438 17.30 -12.61 13.13
CA LEU A 438 18.10 -12.84 11.91
C LEU A 438 19.48 -13.45 12.22
N LYS A 439 19.93 -13.44 13.47
CA LYS A 439 21.17 -14.11 13.94
C LYS A 439 20.91 -15.50 14.48
N GLY A 440 19.67 -15.94 14.56
CA GLY A 440 19.30 -17.24 15.12
C GLY A 440 19.41 -18.37 14.11
N ASP A 441 19.43 -19.61 14.62
CA ASP A 441 19.48 -20.84 13.80
C ASP A 441 18.28 -20.99 12.86
N ASP A 442 17.21 -20.24 13.10
CA ASP A 442 15.96 -20.22 12.32
C ASP A 442 15.83 -18.95 11.47
N ALA A 443 16.96 -18.28 11.17
CA ALA A 443 16.95 -17.07 10.33
C ALA A 443 16.39 -17.37 8.93
N PRO A 444 15.63 -16.42 8.32
CA PRO A 444 15.20 -16.53 6.93
C PRO A 444 16.41 -16.38 5.99
N ASP A 445 16.20 -16.65 4.70
CA ASP A 445 17.26 -16.55 3.70
C ASP A 445 17.38 -15.12 3.13
N LEU A 446 16.23 -14.48 2.91
CA LEU A 446 16.10 -13.13 2.37
C LEU A 446 15.42 -12.24 3.40
N ALA A 447 15.76 -10.96 3.40
CA ALA A 447 15.09 -9.93 4.18
C ALA A 447 14.83 -8.69 3.32
N VAL A 448 13.61 -8.16 3.39
CA VAL A 448 13.15 -6.99 2.63
C VAL A 448 12.92 -5.82 3.55
N GLY A 449 13.32 -4.62 3.12
CA GLY A 449 13.02 -3.37 3.81
C GLY A 449 13.78 -3.16 5.14
N ILE A 450 14.88 -3.88 5.37
CA ILE A 450 15.71 -3.74 6.56
C ILE A 450 16.93 -2.87 6.24
N GLN A 451 16.94 -1.65 6.75
CA GLN A 451 17.97 -0.63 6.47
C GLN A 451 18.57 -0.02 7.74
N LYS A 452 18.35 -0.65 8.90
CA LYS A 452 18.85 -0.08 10.15
C LYS A 452 20.35 -0.35 10.32
N ASN A 453 21.07 0.62 10.84
CA ASN A 453 22.52 0.61 10.98
C ASN A 453 23.06 -0.63 11.69
N TYR A 454 22.37 -1.06 12.76
CA TYR A 454 22.75 -2.23 13.54
C TYR A 454 22.56 -3.57 12.78
N ALA A 455 21.89 -3.53 11.61
CA ALA A 455 21.73 -4.66 10.72
C ALA A 455 22.77 -4.68 9.57
N MET A 456 23.52 -3.60 9.34
CA MET A 456 24.49 -3.48 8.25
C MET A 456 25.85 -4.05 8.68
N ARG A 457 25.86 -5.34 8.99
CA ARG A 457 27.01 -6.06 9.55
C ARG A 457 27.12 -7.47 9.00
N ASP A 458 28.35 -7.98 8.92
CA ASP A 458 28.67 -9.31 8.38
C ASP A 458 28.06 -10.48 9.18
N ASP A 459 27.80 -10.28 10.48
CA ASP A 459 27.16 -11.30 11.32
C ASP A 459 25.63 -11.38 11.12
N ILE A 460 25.06 -10.45 10.35
CA ILE A 460 23.62 -10.40 10.03
C ILE A 460 23.39 -10.62 8.54
N PHE A 461 24.07 -9.86 7.70
CA PHE A 461 23.89 -9.88 6.26
C PHE A 461 25.16 -10.22 5.50
N GLU A 462 24.98 -10.93 4.39
CA GLU A 462 26.02 -11.24 3.40
C GLU A 462 26.45 -9.96 2.68
N ASP A 463 27.75 -9.90 2.31
CA ASP A 463 28.21 -8.89 1.37
C ASP A 463 27.78 -9.25 -0.05
N LEU A 464 26.86 -8.46 -0.59
CA LEU A 464 26.28 -8.67 -1.93
C LEU A 464 27.11 -8.04 -3.06
N THR A 465 28.34 -7.59 -2.79
CA THR A 465 29.24 -7.07 -3.83
C THR A 465 29.44 -8.14 -4.91
N GLY A 466 29.05 -7.83 -6.16
CA GLY A 466 29.13 -8.79 -7.28
C GLY A 466 28.04 -9.89 -7.27
N TYR A 467 26.99 -9.73 -6.50
CA TYR A 467 25.84 -10.66 -6.49
C TYR A 467 25.04 -10.60 -7.79
N LEU A 468 24.90 -9.40 -8.37
CA LEU A 468 24.27 -9.23 -9.67
C LEU A 468 25.22 -9.65 -10.79
N ASP A 469 24.70 -10.40 -11.74
CA ASP A 469 25.41 -10.73 -12.98
C ASP A 469 25.63 -9.46 -13.80
N GLN A 470 26.73 -9.37 -14.55
CA GLN A 470 27.13 -8.15 -15.24
C GLN A 470 26.01 -7.61 -16.16
N GLY A 471 25.35 -8.49 -16.93
CA GLY A 471 24.26 -8.05 -17.82
C GLY A 471 23.01 -7.55 -17.08
N VAL A 472 22.83 -7.91 -15.81
CA VAL A 472 21.77 -7.37 -14.95
C VAL A 472 22.21 -6.04 -14.37
N MET A 473 23.47 -5.94 -13.91
CA MET A 473 24.03 -4.70 -13.36
C MET A 473 24.08 -3.57 -14.40
N ASP A 474 24.37 -3.86 -15.64
CA ASP A 474 24.42 -2.88 -16.74
C ASP A 474 23.07 -2.16 -16.95
N LYS A 475 21.96 -2.81 -16.55
CA LYS A 475 20.61 -2.23 -16.61
C LYS A 475 20.28 -1.32 -15.42
N GLN A 476 21.09 -1.33 -14.36
CA GLN A 476 20.85 -0.55 -13.17
C GLN A 476 21.53 0.82 -13.21
N PHE A 477 21.05 1.74 -12.35
CA PHE A 477 21.78 2.98 -12.02
C PHE A 477 22.98 2.62 -11.12
N ALA A 478 24.14 2.33 -11.71
CA ALA A 478 25.33 1.84 -11.00
C ALA A 478 25.81 2.79 -9.89
N ASN A 479 25.64 4.10 -10.08
CA ASN A 479 25.96 5.13 -9.09
C ASN A 479 25.17 4.97 -7.79
N ILE A 480 23.91 4.54 -7.86
CA ILE A 480 23.04 4.29 -6.70
C ILE A 480 23.58 3.10 -5.89
N PHE A 481 23.94 2.01 -6.56
CA PHE A 481 24.51 0.84 -5.89
C PHE A 481 25.88 1.15 -5.27
N GLU A 482 26.70 1.94 -5.95
CA GLU A 482 28.00 2.36 -5.37
C GLU A 482 27.80 3.26 -4.15
N ALA A 483 26.90 4.23 -4.22
CA ALA A 483 26.59 5.12 -3.10
C ALA A 483 25.98 4.39 -1.89
N SER A 484 25.28 3.24 -2.09
CA SER A 484 24.66 2.48 -0.99
C SER A 484 25.63 1.57 -0.24
N LYS A 485 26.88 1.42 -0.68
CA LYS A 485 27.89 0.65 0.05
C LYS A 485 28.22 1.30 1.39
N ILE A 486 28.44 0.46 2.40
CA ILE A 486 28.83 0.87 3.74
C ILE A 486 30.17 0.19 4.07
N GLY A 487 31.21 0.98 4.32
CA GLY A 487 32.55 0.46 4.51
C GLY A 487 33.07 -0.36 3.31
N GLY A 488 32.65 0.00 2.10
CA GLY A 488 32.99 -0.71 0.86
C GLY A 488 32.23 -2.01 0.60
N LYS A 489 31.26 -2.39 1.47
CA LYS A 489 30.44 -3.58 1.36
C LYS A 489 28.99 -3.27 1.03
N GLN A 490 28.35 -4.18 0.31
CA GLN A 490 26.96 -4.06 -0.12
C GLN A 490 26.06 -4.97 0.75
N TYR A 491 25.52 -4.47 1.86
CA TYR A 491 24.67 -5.28 2.75
C TYR A 491 23.22 -5.40 2.27
N PHE A 492 22.80 -4.54 1.37
CA PHE A 492 21.49 -4.58 0.73
C PHE A 492 21.59 -4.07 -0.71
N LEU A 493 20.63 -4.46 -1.54
CA LEU A 493 20.45 -3.92 -2.89
C LEU A 493 19.17 -3.08 -2.89
N PRO A 494 19.23 -1.79 -3.24
CA PRO A 494 18.04 -0.95 -3.33
C PRO A 494 17.19 -1.36 -4.54
N ILE A 495 15.91 -1.64 -4.31
CA ILE A 495 14.92 -1.97 -5.34
C ILE A 495 14.23 -0.69 -5.78
N THR A 496 13.65 0.03 -4.80
CA THR A 496 13.00 1.32 -4.99
C THR A 496 13.64 2.37 -4.09
N LEU A 497 13.49 3.63 -4.48
CA LEU A 497 14.12 4.74 -3.78
C LEU A 497 13.31 6.04 -3.87
N GLU A 498 13.65 6.98 -3.03
CA GLU A 498 13.29 8.39 -3.09
C GLU A 498 14.53 9.20 -3.41
N ILE A 499 14.39 10.24 -4.23
CA ILE A 499 15.48 11.17 -4.54
C ILE A 499 15.23 12.49 -3.78
N GLU A 500 16.25 13.03 -3.15
CA GLU A 500 16.15 14.21 -2.31
C GLU A 500 17.13 15.28 -2.78
N GLY A 501 16.61 16.49 -3.04
CA GLY A 501 17.43 17.59 -3.58
C GLY A 501 16.61 18.81 -3.93
N LEU A 502 17.17 19.68 -4.77
CA LEU A 502 16.48 20.86 -5.29
C LEU A 502 15.87 20.54 -6.65
N VAL A 503 14.54 20.53 -6.75
CA VAL A 503 13.82 20.53 -8.02
C VAL A 503 13.89 21.96 -8.56
N THR A 504 14.62 22.15 -9.67
CA THR A 504 14.94 23.48 -10.19
C THR A 504 14.77 23.58 -11.69
N ASP A 505 14.35 24.76 -12.16
CA ASP A 505 14.42 25.08 -13.59
C ASP A 505 15.89 25.17 -14.01
N LYS A 506 16.25 24.49 -15.11
CA LYS A 506 17.63 24.47 -15.63
C LYS A 506 18.15 25.86 -15.99
N SER A 507 17.26 26.83 -16.29
CA SER A 507 17.66 28.22 -16.56
C SER A 507 18.23 28.95 -15.34
N LEU A 508 17.96 28.46 -14.13
CA LEU A 508 18.42 29.06 -12.86
C LEU A 508 19.78 28.54 -12.38
N ILE A 509 20.33 27.55 -13.06
CA ILE A 509 21.59 26.90 -12.67
C ILE A 509 22.57 26.86 -13.84
N LYS A 510 23.83 26.55 -13.54
CA LYS A 510 24.87 26.35 -14.59
C LYS A 510 24.48 25.13 -15.42
N ASP A 511 24.71 25.23 -16.76
CA ASP A 511 24.47 24.12 -17.68
C ASP A 511 25.22 22.85 -17.23
N GLY A 512 24.50 21.72 -17.18
CA GLY A 512 25.04 20.42 -16.74
C GLY A 512 25.36 20.29 -15.25
N ALA A 513 24.94 21.25 -14.41
CA ALA A 513 25.18 21.15 -12.97
C ALA A 513 24.31 20.05 -12.35
N SER A 514 24.94 19.13 -11.60
CA SER A 514 24.27 18.11 -10.79
C SER A 514 24.09 18.51 -9.32
N GLY A 515 24.68 19.63 -8.89
CA GLY A 515 24.63 20.16 -7.54
C GLY A 515 24.97 21.63 -7.50
N ILE A 516 24.96 22.23 -6.32
CA ILE A 516 25.20 23.65 -6.12
C ILE A 516 26.10 23.89 -4.91
N THR A 517 27.02 24.89 -5.01
CA THR A 517 27.83 25.34 -3.84
C THR A 517 27.00 26.25 -2.95
N PHE A 518 27.43 26.45 -1.67
CA PHE A 518 26.77 27.42 -0.78
C PHE A 518 26.80 28.84 -1.34
N GLU A 519 27.91 29.22 -2.00
CA GLU A 519 28.07 30.55 -2.61
C GLU A 519 27.12 30.74 -3.81
N ASP A 520 27.02 29.75 -4.69
CA ASP A 520 26.12 29.82 -5.86
C ASP A 520 24.63 29.70 -5.43
N TYR A 521 24.33 28.93 -4.36
CA TYR A 521 23.01 28.89 -3.74
C TYR A 521 22.60 30.24 -3.17
N ASP A 522 23.49 30.93 -2.46
CA ASP A 522 23.20 32.26 -1.94
C ASP A 522 22.95 33.28 -3.07
N LYS A 523 23.72 33.22 -4.17
CA LYS A 523 23.45 34.01 -5.37
C LYS A 523 22.12 33.70 -6.01
N LEU A 524 21.76 32.40 -6.12
CA LEU A 524 20.46 31.95 -6.62
C LEU A 524 19.31 32.55 -5.80
N VAL A 525 19.36 32.42 -4.48
CA VAL A 525 18.32 32.94 -3.59
C VAL A 525 18.17 34.47 -3.73
N ARG A 526 19.26 35.21 -3.74
CA ARG A 526 19.23 36.68 -3.77
C ARG A 526 18.86 37.26 -5.11
N ASN A 527 19.33 36.68 -6.21
CA ASN A 527 19.25 37.30 -7.54
C ASN A 527 18.10 36.76 -8.38
N GLU A 528 17.72 35.46 -8.19
CA GLU A 528 16.80 34.76 -9.09
C GLU A 528 15.50 34.36 -8.38
N LEU A 529 15.51 34.25 -7.06
CA LEU A 529 14.36 33.80 -6.26
C LEU A 529 13.78 34.91 -5.35
N ASP A 530 14.10 36.19 -5.62
CA ASP A 530 13.58 37.34 -4.84
C ASP A 530 13.79 37.23 -3.33
N GLY A 531 14.82 36.51 -2.91
CA GLY A 531 15.15 36.26 -1.51
C GLY A 531 14.40 35.09 -0.87
N PHE A 532 13.50 34.41 -1.60
CA PHE A 532 12.82 33.20 -1.11
C PHE A 532 13.78 32.01 -1.19
N THR A 533 13.93 31.27 -0.09
CA THR A 533 14.72 30.05 -0.12
C THR A 533 13.94 28.92 -0.78
N PRO A 534 14.57 27.95 -1.45
CA PRO A 534 13.91 26.74 -1.94
C PRO A 534 13.19 25.92 -0.87
N TYR A 535 13.48 26.17 0.41
CA TYR A 535 12.82 25.54 1.56
C TYR A 535 11.56 26.29 2.00
N ASP A 536 11.32 27.50 1.45
CA ASP A 536 10.24 28.40 1.87
C ASP A 536 9.01 28.21 0.96
N TYR A 537 8.29 27.12 1.17
CA TYR A 537 7.03 26.84 0.49
C TYR A 537 5.99 26.30 1.48
N PRO A 538 4.69 26.48 1.20
CA PRO A 538 3.63 26.01 2.07
C PRO A 538 3.70 24.50 2.31
N GLY A 539 3.62 24.08 3.57
CA GLY A 539 3.75 22.68 3.95
C GLY A 539 5.21 22.18 4.08
N SER A 540 6.23 23.01 3.80
CA SER A 540 7.61 22.62 4.01
C SER A 540 7.90 22.39 5.49
N THR A 541 8.34 21.20 5.84
CA THR A 541 8.82 20.85 7.20
C THR A 541 10.32 21.10 7.36
N TYR A 542 10.99 21.67 6.36
CA TYR A 542 12.44 21.85 6.31
C TYR A 542 12.88 23.32 6.41
N ASN A 543 11.94 24.27 6.44
CA ASN A 543 12.24 25.70 6.54
C ASN A 543 12.59 26.11 7.99
N TYR A 544 13.68 25.51 8.54
CA TYR A 544 14.25 25.81 9.84
C TYR A 544 15.71 25.32 9.92
N ARG A 545 16.48 25.78 10.91
CA ARG A 545 17.93 25.52 11.00
C ARG A 545 18.33 24.06 10.89
N TYR A 546 17.69 23.19 11.66
CA TYR A 546 18.01 21.76 11.64
C TYR A 546 17.55 21.08 10.35
N GLY A 547 16.40 21.47 9.80
CA GLY A 547 15.90 20.94 8.52
C GLY A 547 16.89 21.21 7.40
N PHE A 548 17.36 22.44 7.27
CA PHE A 548 18.40 22.80 6.31
C PHE A 548 19.73 22.08 6.58
N LEU A 549 20.22 22.10 7.83
CA LEU A 549 21.47 21.42 8.20
C LEU A 549 21.43 19.94 7.80
N LEU A 550 20.38 19.22 8.23
CA LEU A 550 20.25 17.80 7.96
C LEU A 550 20.08 17.48 6.47
N SER A 551 19.52 18.42 5.68
CA SER A 551 19.43 18.26 4.23
C SER A 551 20.80 18.35 3.53
N CYS A 552 21.77 19.03 4.14
CA CYS A 552 23.08 19.29 3.55
C CYS A 552 24.21 18.35 4.01
N ILE A 553 24.05 17.66 5.16
CA ILE A 553 25.11 16.80 5.71
C ILE A 553 25.03 15.36 5.22
N ASP A 554 26.16 14.66 5.29
CA ASP A 554 26.30 13.24 5.00
C ASP A 554 26.73 12.49 6.27
N THR A 555 25.72 11.92 6.97
CA THR A 555 25.97 11.17 8.21
C THR A 555 26.69 9.85 7.96
N LYS A 556 26.53 9.22 6.81
CA LYS A 556 27.24 8.00 6.43
C LYS A 556 28.74 8.25 6.32
N ALA A 557 29.13 9.27 5.52
CA ALA A 557 30.54 9.63 5.35
C ALA A 557 31.21 10.00 6.69
N ALA A 558 30.44 10.60 7.61
CA ALA A 558 30.96 10.98 8.93
C ALA A 558 31.34 9.80 9.84
N ILE A 559 30.85 8.57 9.57
CA ILE A 559 31.08 7.38 10.41
C ILE A 559 31.71 6.20 9.68
N GLU A 560 31.81 6.23 8.36
CA GLU A 560 32.19 5.08 7.53
C GLU A 560 33.63 4.59 7.82
N GLY A 561 34.49 5.43 8.33
CA GLY A 561 35.85 5.08 8.73
C GLY A 561 35.99 4.31 10.06
N GLY A 562 34.88 3.90 10.68
CA GLY A 562 34.88 3.24 12.02
C GLY A 562 35.24 4.17 13.17
N LYS A 563 35.36 5.46 12.88
CA LYS A 563 35.55 6.55 13.83
C LYS A 563 34.77 7.75 13.33
N ALA A 564 34.03 8.41 14.21
CA ALA A 564 33.25 9.56 13.86
C ALA A 564 34.13 10.77 13.47
N ASP A 565 33.80 11.38 12.33
CA ASP A 565 34.38 12.64 11.88
C ASP A 565 33.33 13.59 11.29
N PHE A 566 32.69 14.37 12.15
CA PHE A 566 31.82 15.48 11.77
C PHE A 566 32.61 16.78 11.55
N GLY A 567 33.96 16.75 11.64
CA GLY A 567 34.82 17.90 11.44
C GLY A 567 35.02 18.32 9.98
N THR A 568 34.15 17.85 9.07
CA THR A 568 34.23 18.11 7.64
C THR A 568 33.92 19.57 7.29
N ASP A 569 34.50 20.10 6.21
CA ASP A 569 34.17 21.44 5.70
C ASP A 569 32.69 21.55 5.34
N GLN A 570 32.06 20.44 4.89
CA GLN A 570 30.63 20.38 4.62
C GLN A 570 29.76 20.66 5.86
N PHE A 571 30.05 19.98 6.97
CA PHE A 571 29.31 20.18 8.22
C PHE A 571 29.45 21.61 8.76
N LYS A 572 30.68 22.17 8.72
CA LYS A 572 30.93 23.54 9.16
C LYS A 572 30.18 24.55 8.30
N ALA A 573 30.31 24.45 6.97
CA ALA A 573 29.64 25.36 6.05
C ALA A 573 28.11 25.28 6.17
N ALA A 574 27.55 24.07 6.26
CA ALA A 574 26.10 23.88 6.46
C ALA A 574 25.60 24.45 7.79
N SER A 575 26.37 24.27 8.89
CA SER A 575 26.04 24.79 10.20
C SER A 575 26.11 26.32 10.24
N GLU A 576 27.12 26.91 9.62
CA GLU A 576 27.29 28.36 9.53
C GLU A 576 26.18 28.98 8.69
N TYR A 577 25.94 28.45 7.50
CA TYR A 577 24.88 28.93 6.61
C TYR A 577 23.50 28.86 7.28
N SER A 578 23.20 27.74 7.94
CA SER A 578 21.90 27.58 8.61
C SER A 578 21.72 28.54 9.78
N LYS A 579 22.81 28.83 10.52
CA LYS A 579 22.80 29.83 11.61
C LYS A 579 22.54 31.25 11.12
N GLU A 580 23.11 31.62 9.97
CA GLU A 580 23.01 32.97 9.44
C GLU A 580 21.67 33.23 8.71
N HIS A 581 21.13 32.25 8.02
CA HIS A 581 20.01 32.43 7.08
C HIS A 581 18.68 31.85 7.56
N PHE A 582 18.65 30.99 8.59
CA PHE A 582 17.42 30.40 9.12
C PHE A 582 17.23 30.80 10.58
N THR A 583 16.01 31.14 10.97
CA THR A 583 15.71 31.68 12.33
C THR A 583 14.97 30.70 13.25
N GLY A 584 14.30 29.71 12.71
CA GLY A 584 13.51 28.72 13.47
C GLY A 584 14.36 27.52 13.90
N ASP A 585 14.15 27.03 15.13
CA ASP A 585 14.80 25.82 15.67
C ASP A 585 13.88 24.58 15.64
N THR A 586 12.64 24.75 15.24
CA THR A 586 11.65 23.67 15.13
C THR A 586 10.95 23.75 13.79
N ALA A 587 10.52 22.59 13.28
CA ALA A 587 9.68 22.55 12.10
C ALA A 587 8.42 23.41 12.30
N PRO A 588 7.98 24.17 11.29
CA PRO A 588 6.74 24.91 11.34
C PRO A 588 5.57 23.97 11.68
N LYS A 589 4.61 24.45 12.46
CA LYS A 589 3.43 23.64 12.79
C LYS A 589 2.45 23.64 11.64
N GLU A 590 1.72 22.54 11.47
CA GLU A 590 0.73 22.36 10.40
C GLU A 590 -0.38 23.43 10.38
N GLY A 591 -0.57 24.25 11.36
CA GLY A 591 -1.53 25.36 11.38
C GLY A 591 -0.92 26.75 11.11
N ASP A 592 0.40 26.85 11.01
CA ASP A 592 1.09 28.14 10.78
C ASP A 592 1.11 28.53 9.28
N TYR A 593 0.59 27.65 8.42
CA TYR A 593 0.50 27.88 6.99
C TYR A 593 -0.88 28.40 6.61
N VAL A 594 -0.91 29.55 5.99
CA VAL A 594 -2.13 30.08 5.36
C VAL A 594 -2.39 29.22 4.12
N TRP A 595 -3.50 28.48 4.12
CA TRP A 595 -3.99 27.77 2.95
C TRP A 595 -4.57 28.81 1.98
N ASP A 596 -3.68 29.47 1.24
CA ASP A 596 -4.05 30.35 0.14
C ASP A 596 -4.12 29.54 -1.14
N ASP A 597 -4.93 29.96 -2.13
CA ASP A 597 -5.06 29.29 -3.43
C ASP A 597 -3.73 29.22 -4.20
N GLU A 598 -2.74 30.04 -3.84
CA GLU A 598 -1.35 29.95 -4.33
C GLU A 598 -0.54 28.78 -3.74
N VAL A 599 -1.04 28.12 -2.69
CA VAL A 599 -0.35 27.06 -1.94
C VAL A 599 0.05 25.85 -2.80
N LYS A 600 -0.68 25.62 -3.88
CA LYS A 600 -0.48 24.45 -4.75
C LYS A 600 0.51 24.69 -5.89
N LYS A 601 0.98 25.92 -6.08
CA LYS A 601 1.99 26.27 -7.09
C LYS A 601 3.30 26.64 -6.41
N PRO A 602 4.44 26.05 -6.81
CA PRO A 602 5.74 26.51 -6.35
C PRO A 602 5.89 28.01 -6.59
N ARG A 603 6.23 28.80 -5.56
CA ARG A 603 6.41 30.25 -5.68
C ARG A 603 7.54 30.62 -6.64
N THR A 604 8.58 29.80 -6.63
CA THR A 604 9.81 30.02 -7.39
C THR A 604 10.05 28.84 -8.33
N GLY A 605 10.99 29.00 -9.25
CA GLY A 605 11.47 27.94 -10.13
C GLY A 605 12.42 26.95 -9.46
N CYS A 606 12.65 27.04 -8.15
CA CYS A 606 13.50 26.14 -7.38
C CYS A 606 12.87 25.79 -6.05
N ARG A 607 12.81 24.49 -5.70
CA ARG A 607 12.18 23.98 -4.49
C ARG A 607 12.96 22.78 -3.95
N TYR A 608 13.25 22.75 -2.65
CA TYR A 608 13.74 21.55 -1.98
C TYR A 608 12.60 20.55 -1.81
N ASP A 609 12.80 19.32 -2.28
CA ASP A 609 11.79 18.30 -2.13
C ASP A 609 12.39 16.89 -2.01
N ARG A 610 11.53 15.96 -1.58
CA ARG A 610 11.76 14.54 -1.58
C ARG A 610 10.78 13.92 -2.55
N ILE A 611 11.30 13.38 -3.63
CA ILE A 611 10.55 12.86 -4.77
C ILE A 611 10.50 11.33 -4.66
N GLU A 612 9.32 10.80 -4.41
CA GLU A 612 9.05 9.36 -4.26
C GLU A 612 8.61 8.71 -5.58
N SER A 613 8.12 9.53 -6.53
CA SER A 613 7.60 9.09 -7.81
C SER A 613 7.80 10.11 -8.91
N PHE A 614 7.61 9.68 -10.16
CA PHE A 614 7.61 10.62 -11.29
C PHE A 614 6.42 11.60 -11.26
N VAL A 615 5.28 11.17 -10.72
CA VAL A 615 4.11 12.04 -10.52
C VAL A 615 4.45 13.20 -9.58
N GLU A 616 5.13 12.92 -8.46
CA GLU A 616 5.56 13.97 -7.55
C GLU A 616 6.59 14.92 -8.17
N PHE A 617 7.50 14.40 -9.00
CA PHE A 617 8.42 15.27 -9.76
C PHE A 617 7.65 16.24 -10.66
N ILE A 618 6.62 15.77 -11.38
CA ILE A 618 5.76 16.63 -12.20
C ILE A 618 5.09 17.71 -11.33
N HIS A 619 4.58 17.35 -10.15
CA HIS A 619 3.94 18.27 -9.24
C HIS A 619 4.93 19.29 -8.62
N ALA A 620 6.16 18.89 -8.39
CA ALA A 620 7.20 19.77 -7.85
C ALA A 620 7.67 20.84 -8.85
N CYS A 621 7.49 20.62 -10.16
CA CYS A 621 7.81 21.64 -11.18
C CYS A 621 6.85 22.84 -11.08
N LYS A 622 7.35 24.06 -11.33
CA LYS A 622 6.53 25.27 -11.31
C LYS A 622 5.57 25.37 -12.50
N SER A 623 6.01 24.94 -13.67
CA SER A 623 5.21 24.94 -14.89
C SER A 623 5.61 23.79 -15.82
N SER A 624 4.73 23.46 -16.78
CA SER A 624 5.03 22.49 -17.83
C SER A 624 5.91 23.06 -18.96
N GLU A 625 6.07 24.37 -19.01
CA GLU A 625 6.87 25.05 -20.04
C GLU A 625 8.35 25.14 -19.69
N GLY A 626 8.69 25.01 -18.39
CA GLY A 626 10.07 25.01 -17.93
C GLY A 626 10.76 23.66 -18.12
N SER A 627 12.09 23.67 -18.21
CA SER A 627 12.91 22.45 -18.19
C SER A 627 13.45 22.22 -16.79
N TYR A 628 12.85 21.31 -16.03
CA TYR A 628 13.18 21.05 -14.64
C TYR A 628 14.06 19.83 -14.45
N THR A 629 14.94 19.88 -13.46
CA THR A 629 15.83 18.81 -13.04
C THR A 629 15.92 18.74 -11.52
N ILE A 630 16.49 17.67 -10.96
CA ILE A 630 16.79 17.55 -9.55
C ILE A 630 18.30 17.63 -9.37
N ILE A 631 18.79 18.58 -8.60
CA ILE A 631 20.19 18.73 -8.25
C ILE A 631 20.38 18.52 -6.74
N GLY A 632 21.65 18.29 -6.34
CA GLY A 632 21.99 18.18 -4.92
C GLY A 632 21.75 19.46 -4.14
N THR A 633 21.55 19.31 -2.83
CA THR A 633 21.48 20.44 -1.88
C THR A 633 22.82 21.14 -1.77
N PRO A 634 22.90 22.37 -1.18
CA PRO A 634 24.16 23.13 -1.06
C PRO A 634 25.26 22.31 -0.43
N SER A 635 26.40 22.25 -1.11
CA SER A 635 27.57 21.53 -0.64
C SER A 635 28.86 22.23 -1.05
N VAL A 636 30.00 21.93 -0.37
CA VAL A 636 31.30 22.54 -0.68
C VAL A 636 31.83 22.09 -2.04
N ASP A 637 31.39 20.94 -2.53
CA ASP A 637 31.84 20.29 -3.76
C ASP A 637 30.79 20.23 -4.89
N ALA A 638 29.61 20.85 -4.69
CA ALA A 638 28.46 20.83 -5.61
C ALA A 638 28.05 19.40 -5.98
N ARG A 639 28.02 18.48 -5.03
CA ARG A 639 27.65 17.08 -5.23
C ARG A 639 26.20 16.94 -5.69
N GLY A 640 25.92 15.83 -6.38
CA GLY A 640 24.59 15.50 -6.90
C GLY A 640 23.57 15.19 -5.79
N PRO A 641 22.31 14.90 -6.18
CA PRO A 641 21.25 14.57 -5.26
C PRO A 641 21.60 13.37 -4.36
N ARG A 642 20.97 13.29 -3.21
CA ARG A 642 21.02 12.11 -2.36
C ARG A 642 19.76 11.26 -2.55
N PHE A 643 19.83 9.99 -2.19
CA PHE A 643 18.67 9.11 -2.22
C PHE A 643 18.45 8.42 -0.88
N ARG A 644 17.19 8.05 -0.63
CA ARG A 644 16.78 7.12 0.43
C ARG A 644 16.37 5.81 -0.24
N ALA A 645 16.87 4.68 0.25
CA ALA A 645 16.36 3.40 -0.18
C ALA A 645 15.04 3.13 0.52
N VAL A 646 13.97 2.84 -0.25
CA VAL A 646 12.63 2.58 0.28
C VAL A 646 12.42 1.10 0.45
N GLU A 647 12.51 0.34 -0.64
CA GLU A 647 12.47 -1.11 -0.60
C GLU A 647 13.85 -1.65 -0.95
N THR A 648 14.34 -2.54 -0.10
CA THR A 648 15.66 -3.14 -0.23
C THR A 648 15.55 -4.64 -0.08
N ILE A 649 16.52 -5.38 -0.62
CA ILE A 649 16.66 -6.80 -0.41
C ILE A 649 18.06 -7.12 0.11
N SER A 650 18.12 -7.96 1.12
CA SER A 650 19.35 -8.47 1.75
C SER A 650 19.33 -9.98 1.82
N VAL A 651 20.49 -10.61 1.87
CA VAL A 651 20.67 -12.04 2.13
C VAL A 651 21.23 -12.19 3.53
N THR A 652 20.64 -13.06 4.36
CA THR A 652 21.14 -13.28 5.71
C THR A 652 22.44 -14.08 5.68
N SER A 653 23.38 -13.75 6.56
CA SER A 653 24.71 -14.40 6.60
C SER A 653 24.63 -15.92 6.88
N LEU A 654 23.60 -16.35 7.61
CA LEU A 654 23.36 -17.75 8.01
C LEU A 654 22.55 -18.55 6.98
N SER A 655 22.14 -17.95 5.86
CA SER A 655 21.37 -18.65 4.83
C SER A 655 22.15 -19.84 4.24
N ASP A 656 21.51 -21.00 4.19
CA ASP A 656 21.99 -22.18 3.47
C ASP A 656 21.50 -22.20 2.00
N MET A 657 20.64 -21.21 1.59
CA MET A 657 20.02 -21.10 0.26
C MET A 657 20.62 -19.98 -0.60
N LYS A 658 21.91 -19.67 -0.41
CA LYS A 658 22.58 -18.55 -1.11
C LYS A 658 22.46 -18.59 -2.63
N ASP A 659 22.52 -19.79 -3.23
CA ASP A 659 22.32 -19.94 -4.69
C ASP A 659 20.90 -19.59 -5.12
N GLY A 660 19.90 -20.02 -4.35
CA GLY A 660 18.50 -19.65 -4.58
C GLY A 660 18.26 -18.15 -4.41
N CYS A 661 18.85 -17.55 -3.37
CA CYS A 661 18.82 -16.12 -3.12
C CYS A 661 19.42 -15.33 -4.31
N ARG A 662 20.61 -15.73 -4.76
CA ARG A 662 21.27 -15.10 -5.92
C ARG A 662 20.42 -15.22 -7.18
N LYS A 663 19.86 -16.40 -7.44
CA LYS A 663 19.01 -16.65 -8.61
C LYS A 663 17.77 -15.76 -8.59
N PHE A 664 17.08 -15.64 -7.44
CA PHE A 664 15.93 -14.76 -7.28
C PHE A 664 16.31 -13.29 -7.42
N ILE A 665 17.40 -12.84 -6.78
CA ILE A 665 17.87 -11.46 -6.87
C ILE A 665 18.18 -11.08 -8.32
N ASN A 666 18.89 -11.93 -9.07
CA ASN A 666 19.13 -11.65 -10.49
C ASN A 666 17.85 -11.65 -11.32
N PHE A 667 16.88 -12.53 -11.04
CA PHE A 667 15.57 -12.51 -11.69
C PHE A 667 14.83 -11.20 -11.44
N LEU A 668 14.79 -10.72 -10.18
CA LEU A 668 14.18 -9.47 -9.78
C LEU A 668 14.81 -8.27 -10.51
N PHE A 669 16.14 -8.11 -10.43
CA PHE A 669 16.83 -6.96 -11.00
C PHE A 669 16.96 -7.01 -12.54
N ALA A 670 16.83 -8.19 -13.15
CA ALA A 670 16.70 -8.31 -14.61
C ALA A 670 15.37 -7.75 -15.13
N GLY A 671 14.38 -7.53 -14.24
CA GLY A 671 13.03 -7.11 -14.60
C GLY A 671 12.24 -8.21 -15.30
N ALA A 672 12.60 -9.48 -15.05
CA ALA A 672 11.85 -10.62 -15.58
C ALA A 672 10.40 -10.60 -15.05
N GLY A 673 9.44 -10.88 -15.92
CA GLY A 673 8.01 -10.79 -15.60
C GLY A 673 7.36 -9.43 -15.94
N TYR A 674 8.14 -8.39 -16.24
CA TYR A 674 7.60 -7.07 -16.64
C TYR A 674 7.49 -6.86 -18.16
N GLY A 675 7.65 -7.91 -18.97
CA GLY A 675 7.74 -7.79 -20.43
C GLY A 675 6.56 -7.09 -21.09
N ASP A 676 5.35 -7.18 -20.57
CA ASP A 676 4.12 -6.76 -21.27
C ASP A 676 3.10 -5.99 -20.41
N SER A 677 3.45 -5.57 -19.18
CA SER A 677 2.46 -4.87 -18.37
C SER A 677 2.34 -3.40 -18.80
N SER A 678 1.11 -2.99 -19.08
CA SER A 678 0.71 -1.57 -19.19
C SER A 678 0.59 -0.90 -17.80
N LYS A 679 1.02 -1.59 -16.74
CA LYS A 679 0.91 -1.13 -15.36
C LYS A 679 2.03 -0.16 -15.04
N GLU A 680 1.68 0.93 -14.40
CA GLU A 680 2.61 1.87 -13.81
C GLU A 680 3.02 1.41 -12.41
N PHE A 681 4.19 1.86 -11.98
CA PHE A 681 4.67 1.76 -10.62
C PHE A 681 4.73 3.16 -10.01
N GLN A 682 4.21 3.28 -8.80
CA GLN A 682 4.23 4.54 -8.06
C GLN A 682 5.56 4.78 -7.32
N SER A 683 6.66 4.21 -7.82
CA SER A 683 7.96 4.29 -7.15
C SER A 683 9.07 4.51 -8.16
N ILE A 684 10.15 5.11 -7.72
CA ILE A 684 11.39 5.20 -8.51
C ILE A 684 12.13 3.87 -8.38
N ILE A 685 12.37 3.22 -9.53
CA ILE A 685 12.97 1.89 -9.62
C ILE A 685 14.41 2.00 -10.10
N THR A 686 15.31 1.17 -9.57
CA THR A 686 16.74 1.19 -9.93
C THR A 686 17.05 0.67 -11.34
N ASN A 687 16.16 -0.09 -11.98
CA ASN A 687 16.32 -0.56 -13.35
C ASN A 687 15.94 0.54 -14.34
N LYS A 688 16.93 1.00 -15.15
CA LYS A 688 16.79 2.11 -16.09
C LYS A 688 15.72 1.88 -17.17
N GLU A 689 15.67 0.67 -17.74
CA GLU A 689 14.74 0.33 -18.83
C GLU A 689 13.29 0.36 -18.32
N ILE A 690 13.08 -0.23 -17.14
CA ILE A 690 11.76 -0.27 -16.52
C ILE A 690 11.34 1.12 -16.05
N MET A 691 12.26 1.90 -15.46
CA MET A 691 11.97 3.26 -15.01
C MET A 691 11.58 4.17 -16.19
N ALA A 692 12.32 4.13 -17.30
CA ALA A 692 12.00 4.90 -18.50
C ALA A 692 10.62 4.55 -19.08
N ARG A 693 10.29 3.25 -19.12
CA ARG A 693 8.99 2.78 -19.57
C ARG A 693 7.87 3.21 -18.61
N ASN A 694 8.10 3.10 -17.31
CA ASN A 694 7.16 3.53 -16.29
C ASN A 694 6.79 5.01 -16.42
N MET A 695 7.79 5.87 -16.58
CA MET A 695 7.57 7.30 -16.80
C MET A 695 6.76 7.58 -18.06
N SER A 696 7.03 6.84 -19.17
CA SER A 696 6.26 7.00 -20.40
C SER A 696 4.78 6.65 -20.23
N ILE A 697 4.45 5.59 -19.45
CA ILE A 697 3.07 5.23 -19.11
C ILE A 697 2.42 6.32 -18.26
N ILE A 698 3.14 6.82 -17.25
CA ILE A 698 2.65 7.92 -16.40
C ILE A 698 2.41 9.18 -17.24
N THR A 699 3.31 9.53 -18.15
CA THR A 699 3.13 10.68 -19.07
C THR A 699 1.86 10.54 -19.91
N GLU A 700 1.61 9.37 -20.48
CA GLU A 700 0.42 9.11 -21.28
C GLU A 700 -0.85 9.28 -20.44
N LYS A 701 -0.90 8.65 -19.25
CA LYS A 701 -2.03 8.74 -18.32
C LYS A 701 -2.26 10.17 -17.82
N ASN A 702 -1.19 10.88 -17.46
CA ASN A 702 -1.25 12.27 -17.05
C ASN A 702 -1.85 13.17 -18.14
N ASN A 703 -1.49 12.96 -19.39
CA ASN A 703 -2.03 13.71 -20.51
C ASN A 703 -3.52 13.39 -20.79
N ILE A 704 -3.96 12.16 -20.53
CA ILE A 704 -5.39 11.80 -20.56
C ILE A 704 -6.14 12.56 -19.46
N GLY A 705 -5.61 12.55 -18.24
CA GLY A 705 -6.17 13.30 -17.11
C GLY A 705 -6.30 14.80 -17.40
N GLN A 706 -5.30 15.40 -18.08
CA GLN A 706 -5.38 16.82 -18.49
C GLN A 706 -6.55 17.09 -19.42
N LYS A 707 -6.74 16.28 -20.46
CA LYS A 707 -7.87 16.41 -21.36
C LYS A 707 -9.22 16.28 -20.65
N MET A 708 -9.32 15.32 -19.71
CA MET A 708 -10.51 15.15 -18.88
C MET A 708 -10.81 16.42 -18.06
N MET A 709 -9.78 17.05 -17.48
CA MET A 709 -9.92 18.31 -16.74
C MET A 709 -10.41 19.46 -17.63
N GLU A 710 -9.85 19.59 -18.84
CA GLU A 710 -10.26 20.60 -19.80
C GLU A 710 -11.73 20.42 -20.24
N GLU A 711 -12.17 19.21 -20.50
CA GLU A 711 -13.54 18.90 -20.87
C GLU A 711 -14.52 19.16 -19.73
N MET A 712 -14.18 18.79 -18.50
CA MET A 712 -15.00 19.07 -17.33
C MET A 712 -15.08 20.57 -17.02
N SER A 713 -13.98 21.31 -17.18
CA SER A 713 -13.96 22.76 -17.03
C SER A 713 -14.88 23.44 -18.05
N ASN A 714 -14.93 22.96 -19.31
CA ASN A 714 -15.83 23.44 -20.33
C ASN A 714 -17.31 23.12 -20.03
N TYR A 715 -17.60 21.96 -19.45
CA TYR A 715 -18.95 21.58 -19.03
C TYR A 715 -19.47 22.43 -17.87
N MET A 716 -18.61 22.73 -16.91
CA MET A 716 -18.93 23.50 -15.70
C MET A 716 -18.82 25.02 -15.94
N GLN A 717 -19.21 25.54 -17.12
CA GLN A 717 -19.16 26.97 -17.49
C GLN A 717 -19.68 27.86 -16.35
N GLY A 718 -18.76 28.57 -15.67
CA GLY A 718 -19.09 29.53 -14.60
C GLY A 718 -18.60 29.16 -13.21
N ILE A 719 -18.05 27.97 -13.01
CA ILE A 719 -17.27 27.62 -11.82
C ILE A 719 -15.81 27.79 -12.19
N SER A 720 -15.05 28.51 -11.36
CA SER A 720 -13.66 28.89 -11.55
C SER A 720 -12.82 27.82 -12.24
N ASP A 721 -11.93 28.27 -13.14
CA ASP A 721 -10.96 27.46 -13.86
C ASP A 721 -10.30 26.37 -12.98
N TYR A 722 -10.82 25.14 -13.03
CA TYR A 722 -10.38 24.00 -12.22
C TYR A 722 -8.92 23.66 -12.48
N SER A 723 -8.41 23.89 -13.69
CA SER A 723 -7.01 23.63 -14.04
C SER A 723 -6.04 24.55 -13.28
N ASN A 724 -6.47 25.79 -13.02
CA ASN A 724 -5.73 26.73 -12.19
C ASN A 724 -5.85 26.44 -10.69
N PHE A 725 -6.99 25.87 -10.25
CA PHE A 725 -7.26 25.61 -8.84
C PHE A 725 -6.34 24.54 -8.24
N TYR A 726 -5.94 23.54 -9.03
CA TYR A 726 -5.15 22.40 -8.55
C TYR A 726 -3.68 22.38 -9.00
N GLY A 727 -3.20 23.43 -9.71
CA GLY A 727 -1.81 23.49 -10.16
C GLY A 727 -1.42 22.32 -11.07
N TYR A 728 -2.42 21.76 -11.79
CA TYR A 728 -2.21 20.61 -12.65
C TYR A 728 -1.23 20.94 -13.79
N LYS A 729 -0.32 20.00 -14.08
CA LYS A 729 0.71 20.18 -15.10
C LYS A 729 0.75 18.98 -16.02
N ALA A 730 0.84 19.24 -17.31
CA ALA A 730 1.09 18.20 -18.28
C ALA A 730 2.50 17.63 -18.12
N ALA A 731 2.60 16.32 -18.08
CA ALA A 731 3.89 15.65 -18.15
C ALA A 731 4.50 15.79 -19.56
N THR A 732 5.80 15.96 -19.64
CA THR A 732 6.51 16.14 -20.89
C THR A 732 7.64 15.12 -21.05
N ARG A 733 8.03 14.85 -22.29
CA ARG A 733 9.20 14.01 -22.59
C ARG A 733 10.50 14.59 -22.02
N ASP A 734 10.57 15.90 -21.92
CA ASP A 734 11.72 16.59 -21.32
C ASP A 734 11.81 16.29 -19.81
N MET A 735 10.69 16.26 -19.11
CA MET A 735 10.63 15.84 -17.70
C MET A 735 11.10 14.40 -17.51
N GLU A 736 10.69 13.47 -18.38
CA GLU A 736 11.18 12.07 -18.34
C GLU A 736 12.72 12.03 -18.49
N ASN A 737 13.27 12.71 -19.51
CA ASN A 737 14.70 12.73 -19.75
C ASN A 737 15.48 13.36 -18.58
N ASN A 738 14.98 14.46 -18.04
CA ASN A 738 15.60 15.15 -16.91
C ASN A 738 15.56 14.34 -15.63
N MET A 739 14.48 13.58 -15.38
CA MET A 739 14.41 12.66 -14.26
C MET A 739 15.45 11.54 -14.39
N MET A 740 15.61 10.95 -15.58
CA MET A 740 16.64 9.94 -15.87
C MET A 740 18.06 10.49 -15.68
N GLU A 741 18.29 11.73 -16.13
CA GLU A 741 19.56 12.44 -15.93
C GLU A 741 19.84 12.65 -14.43
N SER A 742 18.84 13.14 -13.67
CA SER A 742 18.95 13.34 -12.24
C SER A 742 19.28 12.04 -11.49
N LEU A 743 18.61 10.93 -11.82
CA LEU A 743 18.90 9.61 -11.23
C LEU A 743 20.33 9.15 -11.53
N SER A 744 20.87 9.48 -12.70
CA SER A 744 22.25 9.16 -13.09
C SER A 744 23.31 9.99 -12.34
N THR A 745 22.92 11.11 -11.74
CA THR A 745 23.81 12.02 -10.98
C THR A 745 23.68 11.87 -9.47
N VAL A 746 22.79 10.99 -8.97
CA VAL A 746 22.70 10.66 -7.56
C VAL A 746 24.07 10.23 -7.02
N SER A 747 24.52 10.86 -5.94
CA SER A 747 25.89 10.68 -5.44
C SER A 747 26.00 10.19 -4.01
N THR A 748 24.91 10.31 -3.21
CA THR A 748 24.96 10.10 -1.78
C THR A 748 23.77 9.26 -1.31
N TYR A 749 24.02 8.25 -0.47
CA TYR A 749 22.99 7.52 0.24
C TYR A 749 22.67 8.21 1.56
N TYR A 750 21.40 8.52 1.80
CA TYR A 750 20.94 9.03 3.09
C TYR A 750 20.92 7.90 4.12
N TYR A 751 21.91 7.90 5.00
CA TYR A 751 22.02 6.93 6.07
C TYR A 751 21.10 7.33 7.24
N ASP A 752 19.93 6.71 7.30
CA ASP A 752 18.91 7.00 8.33
C ASP A 752 19.30 6.42 9.68
N ASP A 753 19.93 7.27 10.49
CA ASP A 753 20.29 6.94 11.87
C ASP A 753 19.72 7.99 12.82
N PRO A 754 18.58 7.70 13.48
CA PRO A 754 17.93 8.65 14.39
C PRO A 754 18.81 9.00 15.60
N VAL A 755 19.72 8.12 16.02
CA VAL A 755 20.64 8.40 17.16
C VAL A 755 21.70 9.41 16.73
N LEU A 756 22.35 9.21 15.59
CA LEU A 756 23.30 10.18 15.04
C LEU A 756 22.63 11.52 14.73
N THR A 757 21.43 11.49 14.16
CA THR A 757 20.63 12.70 13.90
C THR A 757 20.31 13.45 15.19
N SER A 758 19.98 12.75 16.29
CA SER A 758 19.73 13.38 17.58
C SER A 758 20.99 14.02 18.14
N PHE A 759 22.17 13.36 18.01
CA PHE A 759 23.44 13.95 18.46
C PHE A 759 23.74 15.25 17.71
N VAL A 760 23.55 15.26 16.38
CA VAL A 760 23.74 16.47 15.58
C VAL A 760 22.82 17.59 16.04
N THR A 761 21.52 17.35 16.17
CA THR A 761 20.52 18.38 16.48
C THR A 761 20.65 18.90 17.90
N GLU A 762 20.91 18.03 18.88
CA GLU A 762 21.08 18.43 20.29
C GLU A 762 22.38 19.23 20.52
N ASP A 763 23.50 18.78 19.93
CA ASP A 763 24.82 19.35 20.22
C ASP A 763 25.12 20.61 19.40
N VAL A 764 24.43 20.80 18.24
CA VAL A 764 24.54 22.06 17.46
C VAL A 764 23.72 23.20 18.07
N ALA A 765 22.69 22.91 18.88
CA ALA A 765 21.86 23.94 19.52
C ALA A 765 22.65 25.04 20.26
N PRO A 766 23.66 24.74 21.11
CA PRO A 766 24.50 25.79 21.76
C PRO A 766 25.30 26.64 20.78
N TYR A 767 25.70 26.11 19.61
CA TYR A 767 26.33 26.90 18.56
C TYR A 767 25.35 27.92 17.95
N TYR A 768 24.12 27.51 17.70
CA TYR A 768 23.08 28.42 17.21
C TYR A 768 22.71 29.50 18.23
N ALA A 769 22.75 29.18 19.53
CA ALA A 769 22.55 30.12 20.61
C ALA A 769 23.76 31.09 20.80
N GLY A 770 24.91 30.76 20.22
CA GLY A 770 26.15 31.54 20.41
C GLY A 770 26.95 31.20 21.67
N ASP A 771 26.59 30.12 22.38
CA ASP A 771 27.20 29.69 23.62
C ASP A 771 28.47 28.85 23.42
N ARG A 772 28.66 28.29 22.24
CA ARG A 772 29.81 27.43 21.89
C ARG A 772 30.34 27.70 20.48
N SER A 773 31.62 27.39 20.27
CA SER A 773 32.21 27.35 18.95
C SER A 773 31.77 26.09 18.17
N ILE A 774 31.87 26.12 16.85
CA ILE A 774 31.57 24.96 16.03
C ILE A 774 32.56 23.81 16.28
N GLU A 775 33.82 24.14 16.59
CA GLU A 775 34.87 23.17 16.90
C GLU A 775 34.57 22.41 18.20
N ASP A 776 34.07 23.11 19.23
CA ASP A 776 33.65 22.45 20.49
C ASP A 776 32.45 21.51 20.27
N VAL A 777 31.48 21.94 19.45
CA VAL A 777 30.32 21.14 19.08
C VAL A 777 30.74 19.88 18.33
N ILE A 778 31.58 20.02 17.30
CA ILE A 778 32.10 18.87 16.51
C ILE A 778 32.79 17.87 17.43
N LYS A 779 33.60 18.34 18.38
CA LYS A 779 34.27 17.45 19.33
C LYS A 779 33.25 16.64 20.15
N ILE A 780 32.19 17.28 20.63
CA ILE A 780 31.15 16.60 21.42
C ILE A 780 30.40 15.56 20.57
N ILE A 781 29.98 15.92 19.35
CA ILE A 781 29.30 15.00 18.42
C ILE A 781 30.19 13.79 18.15
N ASN A 782 31.48 14.02 17.82
CA ASN A 782 32.42 12.94 17.54
C ASN A 782 32.61 12.02 18.75
N ASP A 783 32.77 12.59 19.97
CA ASP A 783 32.92 11.78 21.20
C ASP A 783 31.67 10.94 21.50
N ARG A 784 30.46 11.44 21.21
CA ARG A 784 29.20 10.70 21.37
C ARG A 784 29.04 9.62 20.28
N ALA A 785 29.29 10.00 19.03
CA ALA A 785 29.18 9.07 17.90
C ALA A 785 30.22 7.95 17.96
N ASP A 786 31.48 8.22 18.37
CA ASP A 786 32.50 7.18 18.58
C ASP A 786 32.12 6.15 19.63
N LYS A 787 31.41 6.55 20.68
CA LYS A 787 30.88 5.61 21.68
C LYS A 787 29.79 4.76 21.09
N TYR A 788 28.86 5.39 20.40
CA TYR A 788 27.75 4.72 19.75
C TYR A 788 28.22 3.69 18.70
N ILE A 789 29.17 4.07 17.83
CA ILE A 789 29.74 3.16 16.82
C ILE A 789 30.40 1.93 17.45
N LYS A 790 31.04 2.08 18.63
CA LYS A 790 31.66 0.95 19.34
C LYS A 790 30.65 0.01 20.00
N GLU A 791 29.45 0.51 20.28
CA GLU A 791 28.38 -0.25 20.90
C GLU A 791 27.49 -0.94 19.87
N MET A 792 27.51 -0.46 18.62
CA MET A 792 26.86 -1.12 17.45
C MET A 792 27.54 -2.47 17.11
#